data_0f75d464532dca8af70e7e0593c316be
#
_entry.id   0f75d464532dca8af70e7e0593c316be
#
_cell.length_a   1.000
_cell.length_b   1.000
_cell.length_c   1.000
_cell.angle_alpha   90.00
_cell.angle_beta   90.00
_cell.angle_gamma   90.00
#
_symmetry.space_group_name_H-M   'P 1'
#
loop_
_entity.id
_entity.type
_entity.pdbx_description
1 polymer ?
#
loop_
_entity_poly.entity_id
_entity_poly.type
_entity_poly.pdbx_seq_one_letter_code
_entity_poly.pdbx_strand_id
1 'polypeptide(L)'
;MTDDASHADDSRPDAGVARRRVLQAGAAAGAALTWGAATGTAHAAEEARAAGSASAHPAPCRPGAPGSASWFSAPPAPVRPKFRWWWPDGLVEPAEIRREIDQIADAGFGGVEIAAVHHSVDDPAVLDTARHGWGSASWVAGMEAALEQADRRGLTVDLTAGPAWPTAVPTITPDSPAAVQELAYGVAALAAGARYEGPVPAPVVAADPAAAKATLLAVQAVRVDTANSTRKETGLDPATLVDLTRTVTNGAVTWTAPDDGGSWLLFAHWLRGTGQTPEAGPHTAPTAYVVDHFSPAGTRAITDFWESDLLTRPVRRLIARAGGALFEDSIELESRALLWTPALPAEFARRRGYDLLPYLPALLLNKSNQVYAYGAALTVRVRHDFWQTVSELYNTHHVTAIKKWASTFGLKLRAQPYGLQTDAIATAALLDIPEGESLGFKNLDDYRCLAGGRDMAGSTILSCESGAYTGGAYSTTWQKFLRTMGGAYAAGVNQTVIHGFSYAALPGVAWPGYAAFTPYHGGVGYGESWGPRHPTWRHIADMSGYLARVHQVLQAGKPRQDVAIFRQTGYTATGIGASWFTSTGIPLGWNHQFISEPLLSLPSARVTNGVLAAGGPAYRALFVEADFFAGSTCTLPVEVAEKFLAFTKAGLPIVLLGDWSTATVPGLDTGGQDARLRAVLAQLLAQPRVRQITDKTAVGAALADLGVTPLVSYATSSTLLNAHRYADGVDYFYFCNGKHAETVKPPVAAVDHEVTLRRGSTRHVPYLLDLWTGRVRRIGTYTENGDTVTLRVALQPGETMVVALGVPGLFGDRTGSGPHAVSTTADTVLFADGRLTVRGSADGEYVTELSQGRRTVRSRISGVPQPTQLTGWRLDVEDWQPGATATETRVVRRALTLDALAAWPDIPALADVSGIGRYRTTVRLGRAWTGGHGALLDLGTVYDTCRVTVNGHRLDPVDHINPVVDLGGWLRQGDNTIEVEVATTLGNRLRVSDPGVYGGSPRQPYGLVGPVRLLPYWEARIG
;
A
#
# COMPACT_ATOMS: atom_id res chain seq x y z
N MET A 1 25.61 -27.90 12.91
CA MET A 1 24.96 -28.78 13.88
C MET A 1 23.56 -28.24 13.99
N THR A 2 22.74 -28.80 13.20
CA THR A 2 21.44 -29.47 13.41
C THR A 2 20.66 -28.95 14.61
N ASP A 3 19.53 -28.29 14.30
CA ASP A 3 18.34 -28.60 15.06
C ASP A 3 17.10 -28.39 14.16
N ASP A 4 16.47 -29.51 14.02
CA ASP A 4 15.18 -29.81 13.47
C ASP A 4 14.12 -29.41 14.51
N ALA A 5 13.10 -28.65 14.11
CA ALA A 5 11.92 -28.45 14.94
C ALA A 5 10.67 -28.73 14.13
N SER A 6 10.24 -29.93 14.29
CA SER A 6 8.91 -30.55 14.12
C SER A 6 7.74 -29.65 13.73
N HIS A 7 7.09 -30.05 12.63
CA HIS A 7 5.69 -29.76 12.30
C HIS A 7 4.77 -30.29 13.41
N ALA A 8 4.01 -29.39 14.02
CA ALA A 8 2.77 -29.72 14.72
C ALA A 8 1.60 -29.51 13.75
N ASP A 9 0.88 -30.58 13.51
CA ASP A 9 -0.39 -30.63 12.79
C ASP A 9 -1.45 -29.88 13.62
N ASP A 10 -1.88 -28.71 13.14
CA ASP A 10 -2.92 -27.92 13.80
C ASP A 10 -4.15 -27.84 12.90
N SER A 11 -5.01 -28.85 13.06
CA SER A 11 -6.32 -28.92 12.42
C SER A 11 -7.35 -28.11 13.21
N ARG A 12 -7.34 -26.79 13.09
CA ARG A 12 -8.44 -25.89 13.49
C ARG A 12 -8.87 -25.02 12.32
N PRO A 13 -10.17 -24.80 12.13
CA PRO A 13 -10.65 -23.98 10.99
C PRO A 13 -10.30 -22.51 11.23
N ASP A 14 -9.52 -21.99 10.33
CA ASP A 14 -8.94 -20.65 10.31
C ASP A 14 -10.00 -19.65 9.82
N ALA A 15 -10.42 -18.72 10.67
CA ALA A 15 -11.30 -17.61 10.26
C ALA A 15 -10.57 -16.53 9.41
N GLY A 16 -9.24 -16.61 9.29
CA GLY A 16 -8.47 -15.91 8.26
C GLY A 16 -8.71 -16.43 6.84
N VAL A 17 -9.62 -17.38 6.71
CA VAL A 17 -9.95 -18.11 5.48
C VAL A 17 -10.78 -17.26 4.52
N ALA A 18 -11.54 -16.25 4.95
CA ALA A 18 -12.27 -15.38 4.01
C ALA A 18 -11.29 -14.60 3.12
N ARG A 19 -10.31 -13.90 3.71
CA ARG A 19 -9.25 -13.19 2.92
C ARG A 19 -8.37 -14.15 2.11
N ARG A 20 -8.10 -15.38 2.59
CA ARG A 20 -7.32 -16.38 1.84
C ARG A 20 -8.11 -17.06 0.72
N ARG A 21 -9.43 -17.23 0.85
CA ARG A 21 -10.26 -17.93 -0.16
C ARG A 21 -10.52 -17.12 -1.41
N VAL A 22 -10.67 -15.80 -1.29
CA VAL A 22 -10.77 -14.89 -2.44
C VAL A 22 -9.46 -14.87 -3.24
N LEU A 23 -8.32 -15.01 -2.57
CA LEU A 23 -6.99 -14.99 -3.19
C LEU A 23 -6.65 -16.23 -4.05
N GLN A 24 -7.35 -17.37 -3.86
CA GLN A 24 -7.03 -18.60 -4.60
C GLN A 24 -7.93 -18.85 -5.83
N ALA A 25 -9.04 -18.13 -5.98
CA ALA A 25 -9.96 -18.30 -7.10
C ALA A 25 -9.61 -17.45 -8.35
N GLY A 26 -8.67 -16.52 -8.23
CA GLY A 26 -8.37 -15.51 -9.24
C GLY A 26 -7.37 -15.90 -10.35
N ALA A 27 -6.94 -17.15 -10.43
CA ALA A 27 -5.90 -17.54 -11.37
C ALA A 27 -6.45 -18.25 -12.61
N ALA A 28 -7.27 -17.61 -13.41
CA ALA A 28 -7.42 -17.93 -14.83
C ALA A 28 -8.38 -16.94 -15.54
N ALA A 29 -7.86 -16.36 -16.60
CA ALA A 29 -8.49 -15.68 -17.72
C ALA A 29 -8.63 -14.14 -17.67
N GLY A 30 -7.99 -13.53 -18.59
CA GLY A 30 -7.72 -12.15 -18.91
C GLY A 30 -8.66 -11.51 -19.94
N ALA A 31 -8.66 -10.44 -20.20
CA ALA A 31 -8.38 -9.06 -20.34
C ALA A 31 -9.14 -8.15 -21.32
N ALA A 32 -9.05 -7.22 -21.79
CA ALA A 32 -8.97 -5.94 -22.51
C ALA A 32 -10.24 -5.26 -23.07
N LEU A 33 -10.24 -3.95 -23.11
CA LEU A 33 -11.34 -3.00 -23.30
C LEU A 33 -11.26 -2.12 -24.54
N THR A 34 -12.43 -1.81 -25.13
CA THR A 34 -12.58 -0.66 -26.04
C THR A 34 -13.52 0.40 -25.46
N TRP A 35 -13.05 1.65 -25.40
CA TRP A 35 -13.86 2.83 -25.09
C TRP A 35 -14.47 3.39 -26.36
N GLY A 36 -15.78 3.29 -26.49
CA GLY A 36 -16.49 4.07 -27.51
C GLY A 36 -16.45 5.55 -27.18
N ALA A 37 -15.85 6.34 -28.08
CA ALA A 37 -15.83 7.79 -27.98
C ALA A 37 -17.25 8.35 -28.16
N ALA A 38 -17.84 8.83 -27.07
CA ALA A 38 -19.00 9.73 -27.15
C ALA A 38 -18.45 11.16 -27.32
N THR A 39 -18.58 11.71 -28.52
CA THR A 39 -18.36 13.12 -28.81
C THR A 39 -19.39 13.98 -28.08
N GLY A 40 -19.01 14.57 -26.97
CA GLY A 40 -19.73 15.63 -26.26
C GLY A 40 -18.95 16.94 -26.42
N THR A 41 -19.49 17.80 -27.28
CA THR A 41 -18.93 19.11 -27.63
C THR A 41 -18.83 20.07 -26.46
N ALA A 42 -17.80 20.89 -26.50
CA ALA A 42 -17.48 22.07 -25.70
C ALA A 42 -18.71 22.93 -25.28
N HIS A 43 -19.00 22.92 -23.97
CA HIS A 43 -19.81 23.97 -23.31
C HIS A 43 -19.46 24.01 -21.80
N ALA A 44 -18.20 24.18 -21.45
CA ALA A 44 -17.75 24.30 -20.06
C ALA A 44 -16.72 25.42 -19.84
N ALA A 45 -16.79 26.47 -20.63
CA ALA A 45 -15.83 27.57 -20.51
C ALA A 45 -16.45 28.93 -20.14
N GLU A 46 -17.76 29.03 -19.87
CA GLU A 46 -18.44 30.31 -19.68
C GLU A 46 -19.17 30.49 -18.32
N GLU A 47 -19.24 29.47 -17.47
CA GLU A 47 -19.88 29.61 -16.14
C GLU A 47 -18.92 29.84 -14.96
N ALA A 48 -17.64 30.03 -15.19
CA ALA A 48 -16.63 30.23 -14.13
C ALA A 48 -16.40 31.71 -13.75
N ARG A 49 -17.27 32.65 -14.14
CA ARG A 49 -17.10 34.09 -13.85
C ARG A 49 -18.13 34.75 -12.95
N ALA A 50 -19.03 34.00 -12.33
CA ALA A 50 -20.07 34.58 -11.46
C ALA A 50 -20.17 33.90 -10.11
N ALA A 51 -19.08 33.88 -9.32
CA ALA A 51 -19.15 33.68 -7.87
C ALA A 51 -18.11 34.55 -7.19
N GLY A 52 -18.50 35.78 -6.96
CA GLY A 52 -17.70 36.77 -6.21
C GLY A 52 -17.82 36.57 -4.71
N SER A 53 -16.69 36.79 -4.00
CA SER A 53 -16.51 37.12 -2.59
C SER A 53 -16.96 36.06 -1.56
N ALA A 54 -16.07 35.12 -1.30
CA ALA A 54 -16.00 34.44 -0.02
C ALA A 54 -14.79 34.96 0.76
N SER A 55 -15.01 35.25 2.04
CA SER A 55 -14.09 35.80 3.02
C SER A 55 -12.71 35.15 3.00
N ALA A 56 -11.66 35.98 2.98
CA ALA A 56 -10.28 35.55 3.07
C ALA A 56 -10.01 34.86 4.40
N HIS A 57 -9.84 33.51 4.35
CA HIS A 57 -9.12 32.79 5.40
C HIS A 57 -7.66 33.27 5.41
N PRO A 58 -6.97 33.32 6.58
CA PRO A 58 -5.53 33.52 6.58
C PRO A 58 -4.91 32.44 5.70
N ALA A 59 -4.20 32.86 4.67
CA ALA A 59 -3.53 31.94 3.77
C ALA A 59 -2.70 30.95 4.60
N PRO A 60 -2.83 29.63 4.41
CA PRO A 60 -1.94 28.67 5.05
C PRO A 60 -0.52 29.11 4.71
N CYS A 61 0.37 29.13 5.72
CA CYS A 61 1.79 29.41 5.52
C CYS A 61 2.22 28.61 4.29
N ARG A 62 2.60 29.29 3.20
CA ARG A 62 3.09 28.62 2.00
C ARG A 62 4.22 27.70 2.45
N PRO A 63 4.14 26.36 2.22
CA PRO A 63 5.26 25.49 2.45
C PRO A 63 6.47 26.13 1.78
N GLY A 64 7.63 26.11 2.43
CA GLY A 64 8.87 26.54 1.80
C GLY A 64 8.96 25.93 0.40
N ALA A 65 9.46 26.66 -0.59
CA ALA A 65 9.59 26.13 -1.94
C ALA A 65 10.40 24.81 -1.91
N PRO A 66 10.07 23.80 -2.72
CA PRO A 66 10.91 22.61 -2.87
C PRO A 66 12.36 23.01 -3.06
N GLY A 67 13.29 22.42 -2.28
CA GLY A 67 14.69 22.82 -2.28
C GLY A 67 15.09 23.81 -1.19
N SER A 68 14.19 24.24 -0.29
CA SER A 68 14.60 24.96 0.93
C SER A 68 14.78 24.00 2.10
N ALA A 69 15.70 24.31 3.00
CA ALA A 69 15.92 23.51 4.22
C ALA A 69 14.65 23.47 5.10
N SER A 70 13.88 24.57 5.17
CA SER A 70 12.63 24.66 5.93
C SER A 70 11.51 23.80 5.31
N TRP A 71 11.47 23.64 4.00
CA TRP A 71 10.54 22.76 3.32
C TRP A 71 10.71 21.30 3.78
N PHE A 72 11.95 20.85 3.94
CA PHE A 72 12.25 19.48 4.34
C PHE A 72 12.15 19.27 5.87
N SER A 73 12.64 20.22 6.67
CA SER A 73 12.70 20.06 8.13
C SER A 73 11.33 20.14 8.82
N ALA A 74 10.36 20.86 8.24
CA ALA A 74 9.05 21.10 8.83
C ALA A 74 7.89 20.84 7.84
N PRO A 75 7.60 19.57 7.50
CA PRO A 75 6.50 19.23 6.60
C PRO A 75 5.14 19.73 7.13
N PRO A 76 4.28 20.31 6.26
CA PRO A 76 2.97 20.80 6.65
C PRO A 76 2.01 19.64 6.99
N ALA A 77 0.95 19.92 7.78
CA ALA A 77 0.00 18.90 8.23
C ALA A 77 -0.57 17.99 7.12
N PRO A 78 -0.94 18.46 5.92
CA PRO A 78 -1.48 17.59 4.88
C PRO A 78 -0.52 16.50 4.38
N VAL A 79 0.79 16.65 4.60
CA VAL A 79 1.82 15.70 4.18
C VAL A 79 2.13 14.67 5.28
N ARG A 80 1.82 15.01 6.54
CA ARG A 80 2.13 14.17 7.68
C ARG A 80 1.34 12.85 7.65
N PRO A 81 1.81 11.79 8.35
CA PRO A 81 1.07 10.54 8.45
C PRO A 81 -0.27 10.76 9.14
N LYS A 82 -1.20 9.84 8.91
CA LYS A 82 -2.52 9.78 9.54
C LYS A 82 -2.67 8.51 10.35
N PHE A 83 -3.62 8.51 11.28
CA PHE A 83 -4.12 7.28 11.88
C PHE A 83 -5.47 6.90 11.31
N ARG A 84 -5.71 5.60 11.05
CA ARG A 84 -7.02 4.99 11.08
C ARG A 84 -7.44 4.93 12.55
N TRP A 85 -8.59 5.55 12.86
CA TRP A 85 -9.08 5.76 14.22
C TRP A 85 -10.37 4.98 14.44
N TRP A 86 -10.24 3.89 15.16
CA TRP A 86 -11.33 2.97 15.35
C TRP A 86 -12.24 3.37 16.49
N TRP A 87 -13.49 3.51 16.14
CA TRP A 87 -14.56 3.75 17.06
C TRP A 87 -15.43 2.50 17.23
N PRO A 88 -15.91 2.22 18.47
CA PRO A 88 -16.93 1.22 18.73
C PRO A 88 -18.30 1.78 18.30
N ASP A 89 -18.52 1.91 17.01
CA ASP A 89 -19.64 2.66 16.43
C ASP A 89 -19.81 4.05 17.08
N GLY A 90 -21.02 4.47 17.41
CA GLY A 90 -21.31 5.73 18.08
C GLY A 90 -21.26 5.66 19.62
N LEU A 91 -20.74 4.58 20.21
CA LEU A 91 -20.51 4.49 21.66
C LEU A 91 -19.24 5.26 22.03
N VAL A 92 -19.26 6.55 21.77
CA VAL A 92 -18.15 7.48 21.98
C VAL A 92 -18.62 8.76 22.67
N GLU A 93 -17.72 9.37 23.45
CA GLU A 93 -17.99 10.60 24.19
C GLU A 93 -17.29 11.79 23.50
N PRO A 94 -18.00 12.89 23.18
CA PRO A 94 -17.42 14.07 22.53
C PRO A 94 -16.20 14.66 23.24
N ALA A 95 -16.13 14.58 24.57
CA ALA A 95 -15.00 15.07 25.36
C ALA A 95 -13.75 14.22 25.12
N GLU A 96 -13.91 12.90 25.09
CA GLU A 96 -12.82 11.96 24.80
C GLU A 96 -12.34 12.08 23.36
N ILE A 97 -13.26 12.21 22.40
CA ILE A 97 -12.95 12.45 20.99
C ILE A 97 -12.03 13.68 20.83
N ARG A 98 -12.36 14.79 21.48
CA ARG A 98 -11.52 16.00 21.43
C ARG A 98 -10.15 15.76 22.07
N ARG A 99 -10.09 15.03 23.17
CA ARG A 99 -8.84 14.70 23.86
C ARG A 99 -7.92 13.85 22.99
N GLU A 100 -8.47 12.85 22.29
CA GLU A 100 -7.70 11.97 21.39
C GLU A 100 -7.19 12.73 20.15
N ILE A 101 -7.99 13.63 19.56
CA ILE A 101 -7.52 14.53 18.49
C ILE A 101 -6.35 15.40 18.97
N ASP A 102 -6.42 15.95 20.22
CA ASP A 102 -5.30 16.71 20.76
C ASP A 102 -4.03 15.87 20.92
N GLN A 103 -4.15 14.64 21.40
CA GLN A 103 -3.02 13.70 21.54
C GLN A 103 -2.38 13.36 20.19
N ILE A 104 -3.19 13.13 19.16
CA ILE A 104 -2.72 12.82 17.80
C ILE A 104 -2.03 14.04 17.17
N ALA A 105 -2.59 15.24 17.37
CA ALA A 105 -1.99 16.49 16.92
C ALA A 105 -0.63 16.78 17.58
N ASP A 106 -0.57 16.61 18.93
CA ASP A 106 0.66 16.80 19.72
C ASP A 106 1.75 15.78 19.35
N ALA A 107 1.35 14.59 18.90
CA ALA A 107 2.23 13.55 18.36
C ALA A 107 2.76 13.87 16.95
N GLY A 108 2.32 14.96 16.31
CA GLY A 108 2.82 15.43 15.02
C GLY A 108 2.16 14.81 13.80
N PHE A 109 1.01 14.15 13.96
CA PHE A 109 0.23 13.60 12.84
C PHE A 109 -0.57 14.69 12.10
N GLY A 110 -0.96 14.41 10.87
CA GLY A 110 -1.67 15.33 9.98
C GLY A 110 -3.17 15.11 9.89
N GLY A 111 -3.68 14.02 10.44
CA GLY A 111 -5.10 13.72 10.39
C GLY A 111 -5.45 12.35 10.94
N VAL A 112 -6.74 12.04 10.85
CA VAL A 112 -7.34 10.77 11.26
C VAL A 112 -8.34 10.29 10.21
N GLU A 113 -8.64 9.00 10.20
CA GLU A 113 -9.75 8.39 9.49
C GLU A 113 -10.66 7.73 10.51
N ILE A 114 -11.91 8.17 10.58
CA ILE A 114 -12.91 7.59 11.46
C ILE A 114 -13.46 6.31 10.83
N ALA A 115 -13.29 5.18 11.52
CA ALA A 115 -13.79 3.88 11.10
C ALA A 115 -14.58 3.19 12.21
N ALA A 116 -15.77 2.70 11.89
CA ALA A 116 -16.59 1.88 12.80
C ALA A 116 -16.06 0.44 12.77
N VAL A 117 -15.28 0.04 13.77
CA VAL A 117 -14.67 -1.30 13.86
C VAL A 117 -14.70 -1.78 15.31
N HIS A 118 -15.27 -2.94 15.54
CA HIS A 118 -15.43 -3.52 16.87
C HIS A 118 -15.31 -5.06 16.90
N HIS A 119 -14.41 -5.62 16.12
CA HIS A 119 -14.17 -7.07 16.03
C HIS A 119 -13.85 -7.75 17.37
N SER A 120 -13.39 -6.97 18.35
CA SER A 120 -13.09 -7.44 19.71
C SER A 120 -14.30 -7.54 20.64
N VAL A 121 -15.51 -7.17 20.16
CA VAL A 121 -16.72 -7.17 20.98
C VAL A 121 -17.55 -8.40 20.67
N ASP A 122 -17.50 -9.40 21.54
CA ASP A 122 -18.25 -10.65 21.38
C ASP A 122 -19.75 -10.52 21.73
N ASP A 123 -20.10 -9.54 22.60
CA ASP A 123 -21.50 -9.28 22.99
C ASP A 123 -22.02 -7.99 22.32
N PRO A 124 -22.85 -8.11 21.27
CA PRO A 124 -23.44 -6.96 20.58
C PRO A 124 -24.27 -6.03 21.47
N ALA A 125 -24.80 -6.55 22.60
CA ALA A 125 -25.57 -5.74 23.54
C ALA A 125 -24.72 -4.63 24.20
N VAL A 126 -23.41 -4.78 24.26
CA VAL A 126 -22.48 -3.74 24.77
C VAL A 126 -22.55 -2.49 23.90
N LEU A 127 -22.71 -2.65 22.59
CA LEU A 127 -22.74 -1.54 21.63
C LEU A 127 -24.11 -0.85 21.55
N ASP A 128 -25.21 -1.57 21.86
CA ASP A 128 -26.59 -1.09 21.69
C ASP A 128 -26.77 -0.35 20.34
N THR A 129 -26.72 -1.09 19.24
CA THR A 129 -26.71 -0.55 17.88
C THR A 129 -27.94 0.30 17.55
N ALA A 130 -29.07 0.10 18.26
CA ALA A 130 -30.24 0.95 18.09
C ALA A 130 -30.01 2.39 18.60
N ARG A 131 -29.13 2.56 19.60
CA ARG A 131 -28.80 3.84 20.22
C ARG A 131 -27.46 4.39 19.72
N HIS A 132 -26.48 3.54 19.54
CA HIS A 132 -25.10 3.90 19.28
C HIS A 132 -24.58 3.37 17.95
N GLY A 133 -25.40 2.76 17.10
CA GLY A 133 -24.97 2.24 15.82
C GLY A 133 -24.37 3.32 14.90
N TRP A 134 -23.64 2.89 13.91
CA TRP A 134 -23.11 3.78 12.87
C TRP A 134 -24.25 4.58 12.20
N GLY A 135 -24.06 5.88 12.05
CA GLY A 135 -25.06 6.79 11.51
C GLY A 135 -26.11 7.28 12.55
N SER A 136 -26.08 6.78 13.78
CA SER A 136 -26.98 7.25 14.85
C SER A 136 -26.67 8.70 15.27
N ALA A 137 -27.55 9.29 16.07
CA ALA A 137 -27.33 10.64 16.62
C ALA A 137 -26.04 10.75 17.44
N SER A 138 -25.65 9.69 18.17
CA SER A 138 -24.38 9.67 18.93
C SER A 138 -23.17 9.57 18.00
N TRP A 139 -23.25 8.81 16.92
CA TRP A 139 -22.23 8.78 15.87
C TRP A 139 -22.03 10.17 15.25
N VAL A 140 -23.13 10.84 14.84
CA VAL A 140 -23.07 12.18 14.25
C VAL A 140 -22.49 13.20 15.22
N ALA A 141 -22.88 13.14 16.51
CA ALA A 141 -22.31 14.03 17.54
C ALA A 141 -20.79 13.81 17.75
N GLY A 142 -20.35 12.54 17.73
CA GLY A 142 -18.92 12.19 17.75
C GLY A 142 -18.19 12.74 16.54
N MET A 143 -18.74 12.56 15.34
CA MET A 143 -18.19 13.07 14.10
C MET A 143 -18.10 14.62 14.08
N GLU A 144 -19.13 15.33 14.54
CA GLU A 144 -19.09 16.79 14.71
C GLU A 144 -17.97 17.22 15.69
N ALA A 145 -17.83 16.53 16.81
CA ALA A 145 -16.78 16.82 17.79
C ALA A 145 -15.37 16.60 17.22
N ALA A 146 -15.19 15.52 16.45
CA ALA A 146 -13.91 15.22 15.79
C ALA A 146 -13.54 16.28 14.74
N LEU A 147 -14.47 16.59 13.84
CA LEU A 147 -14.28 17.61 12.80
C LEU A 147 -14.00 19.00 13.40
N GLU A 148 -14.75 19.38 14.43
CA GLU A 148 -14.57 20.66 15.12
C GLU A 148 -13.21 20.78 15.79
N GLN A 149 -12.75 19.72 16.47
CA GLN A 149 -11.45 19.72 17.14
C GLN A 149 -10.30 19.64 16.13
N ALA A 150 -10.47 18.85 15.06
CA ALA A 150 -9.50 18.75 13.97
C ALA A 150 -9.29 20.11 13.27
N ASP A 151 -10.39 20.88 13.01
CA ASP A 151 -10.31 22.23 12.47
C ASP A 151 -9.50 23.17 13.38
N ARG A 152 -9.75 23.12 14.70
CA ARG A 152 -8.98 23.91 15.69
C ARG A 152 -7.48 23.55 15.70
N ARG A 153 -7.15 22.28 15.49
CA ARG A 153 -5.76 21.77 15.52
C ARG A 153 -5.07 21.76 14.15
N GLY A 154 -5.79 22.12 13.07
CA GLY A 154 -5.27 22.09 11.70
C GLY A 154 -5.04 20.68 11.15
N LEU A 155 -5.80 19.70 11.62
CA LEU A 155 -5.81 18.32 11.15
C LEU A 155 -6.90 18.10 10.10
N THR A 156 -6.77 17.01 9.34
CA THR A 156 -7.84 16.53 8.45
C THR A 156 -8.53 15.30 9.03
N VAL A 157 -9.85 15.16 8.75
CA VAL A 157 -10.64 13.99 9.10
C VAL A 157 -11.10 13.31 7.82
N ASP A 158 -10.72 12.05 7.62
CA ASP A 158 -11.26 11.19 6.59
C ASP A 158 -12.42 10.39 7.21
N LEU A 159 -13.45 10.08 6.40
CA LEU A 159 -14.68 9.44 6.84
C LEU A 159 -14.91 8.17 6.01
N THR A 160 -15.25 7.04 6.65
CA THR A 160 -15.62 5.81 5.93
C THR A 160 -17.01 5.93 5.31
N ALA A 161 -17.20 5.43 4.08
CA ALA A 161 -18.45 5.52 3.34
C ALA A 161 -19.59 4.69 3.96
N GLY A 162 -19.25 3.61 4.64
CA GLY A 162 -20.14 2.73 5.39
C GLY A 162 -19.56 2.28 6.71
N PRO A 163 -20.29 1.49 7.52
CA PRO A 163 -19.72 0.83 8.69
C PRO A 163 -18.82 -0.31 8.23
N ALA A 164 -17.62 -0.44 8.81
CA ALA A 164 -16.64 -1.47 8.42
C ALA A 164 -16.49 -1.60 6.90
N TRP A 165 -16.37 -2.82 6.37
CA TRP A 165 -16.25 -3.12 4.92
C TRP A 165 -16.94 -4.45 4.56
N PRO A 166 -17.39 -4.64 3.28
CA PRO A 166 -17.56 -3.64 2.22
C PRO A 166 -18.67 -2.64 2.54
N THR A 167 -18.76 -1.58 1.72
CA THR A 167 -19.72 -0.50 1.96
C THR A 167 -21.16 -1.01 2.01
N ALA A 168 -21.84 -0.71 3.11
CA ALA A 168 -23.20 -1.17 3.42
C ALA A 168 -24.05 -0.03 3.99
N VAL A 169 -25.37 -0.14 3.89
CA VAL A 169 -26.33 0.83 4.47
C VAL A 169 -27.54 0.14 5.09
N PRO A 170 -28.16 0.71 6.14
CA PRO A 170 -29.31 0.11 6.82
C PRO A 170 -30.65 0.35 6.11
N THR A 171 -30.68 1.10 5.00
CA THR A 171 -31.90 1.50 4.29
C THR A 171 -32.34 0.50 3.21
N ILE A 172 -31.58 -0.57 2.99
CA ILE A 172 -31.89 -1.61 2.02
C ILE A 172 -32.07 -2.98 2.70
N THR A 173 -32.70 -3.91 1.98
CA THR A 173 -32.79 -5.32 2.38
C THR A 173 -32.06 -6.19 1.37
N PRO A 174 -31.69 -7.44 1.67
CA PRO A 174 -31.06 -8.34 0.72
C PRO A 174 -31.81 -8.54 -0.59
N ASP A 175 -33.15 -8.43 -0.53
CA ASP A 175 -34.04 -8.57 -1.71
C ASP A 175 -34.18 -7.26 -2.49
N SER A 176 -33.54 -6.20 -2.07
CA SER A 176 -33.54 -4.92 -2.77
C SER A 176 -32.67 -5.00 -4.03
N PRO A 177 -33.07 -4.37 -5.15
CA PRO A 177 -32.19 -4.24 -6.32
C PRO A 177 -30.96 -3.34 -6.06
N ALA A 178 -30.90 -2.67 -4.92
CA ALA A 178 -29.74 -1.88 -4.47
C ALA A 178 -28.74 -2.70 -3.64
N ALA A 179 -29.10 -3.92 -3.21
CA ALA A 179 -28.22 -4.83 -2.51
C ALA A 179 -27.38 -5.67 -3.47
N VAL A 180 -26.19 -6.08 -3.05
CA VAL A 180 -25.35 -7.00 -3.83
C VAL A 180 -26.07 -8.32 -4.12
N GLN A 181 -26.00 -8.78 -5.37
CA GLN A 181 -26.73 -9.93 -5.86
C GLN A 181 -25.82 -11.00 -6.47
N GLU A 182 -26.36 -12.23 -6.57
CA GLU A 182 -25.69 -13.37 -7.20
C GLU A 182 -26.63 -14.11 -8.13
N LEU A 183 -26.06 -14.74 -9.16
CA LEU A 183 -26.75 -15.64 -10.07
C LEU A 183 -26.48 -17.09 -9.67
N ALA A 184 -27.41 -17.70 -8.96
CA ALA A 184 -27.41 -19.12 -8.62
C ALA A 184 -27.97 -19.95 -9.77
N TYR A 185 -27.67 -21.26 -9.81
CA TYR A 185 -28.19 -22.17 -10.79
C TYR A 185 -28.78 -23.44 -10.18
N GLY A 186 -29.83 -23.94 -10.81
CA GLY A 186 -30.32 -25.29 -10.64
C GLY A 186 -29.99 -26.13 -11.86
N VAL A 187 -29.85 -27.42 -11.72
CA VAL A 187 -29.55 -28.33 -12.84
C VAL A 187 -30.24 -29.68 -12.70
N ALA A 188 -30.71 -30.20 -13.83
CA ALA A 188 -31.21 -31.57 -13.95
C ALA A 188 -30.50 -32.25 -15.13
N ALA A 189 -30.05 -33.50 -14.94
CA ALA A 189 -29.42 -34.30 -15.98
C ALA A 189 -30.44 -35.20 -16.67
N LEU A 190 -30.38 -35.26 -18.01
CA LEU A 190 -31.24 -36.08 -18.85
C LEU A 190 -30.43 -36.96 -19.79
N ALA A 191 -30.84 -38.17 -20.00
CA ALA A 191 -30.36 -39.02 -21.07
C ALA A 191 -30.96 -38.58 -22.41
N ALA A 192 -30.39 -39.02 -23.52
CA ALA A 192 -30.96 -38.85 -24.85
C ALA A 192 -32.41 -39.39 -24.88
N GLY A 193 -33.32 -38.64 -25.51
CA GLY A 193 -34.79 -38.98 -25.61
C GLY A 193 -35.56 -38.84 -24.30
N ALA A 194 -34.93 -38.57 -23.18
CA ALA A 194 -35.62 -38.43 -21.87
C ALA A 194 -36.48 -37.18 -21.80
N ARG A 195 -37.70 -37.30 -21.24
CA ARG A 195 -38.62 -36.19 -20.99
C ARG A 195 -38.45 -35.66 -19.57
N TYR A 196 -38.23 -34.39 -19.44
CA TYR A 196 -38.38 -33.66 -18.16
C TYR A 196 -39.78 -33.07 -18.08
N GLU A 197 -40.48 -33.29 -17.00
CA GLU A 197 -41.80 -32.69 -16.73
C GLU A 197 -41.88 -32.45 -15.22
N GLY A 198 -41.75 -31.21 -14.79
CA GLY A 198 -41.70 -30.88 -13.39
C GLY A 198 -41.33 -29.44 -13.06
N PRO A 199 -41.13 -29.12 -11.78
CA PRO A 199 -40.76 -27.79 -11.35
C PRO A 199 -39.41 -27.40 -11.97
N VAL A 200 -39.23 -26.10 -12.24
CA VAL A 200 -37.93 -25.55 -12.69
C VAL A 200 -36.85 -25.93 -11.65
N PRO A 201 -35.67 -26.46 -12.07
CA PRO A 201 -34.65 -26.93 -11.14
C PRO A 201 -34.26 -25.86 -10.09
N ALA A 202 -34.37 -26.24 -8.81
CA ALA A 202 -34.01 -25.35 -7.70
C ALA A 202 -32.49 -25.13 -7.61
N PRO A 203 -32.02 -23.99 -7.06
CA PRO A 203 -30.58 -23.71 -6.90
C PRO A 203 -29.85 -24.82 -6.17
N VAL A 204 -28.69 -25.23 -6.71
CA VAL A 204 -27.81 -26.26 -6.09
C VAL A 204 -27.10 -25.74 -4.84
N VAL A 205 -26.97 -24.43 -4.70
CA VAL A 205 -26.41 -23.77 -3.52
C VAL A 205 -27.52 -23.05 -2.79
N ALA A 206 -27.64 -23.31 -1.48
CA ALA A 206 -28.65 -22.65 -0.66
C ALA A 206 -28.44 -21.12 -0.61
N ALA A 207 -29.57 -20.40 -0.59
CA ALA A 207 -29.56 -18.96 -0.36
C ALA A 207 -29.10 -18.61 1.07
N ASP A 208 -28.73 -17.37 1.26
CA ASP A 208 -28.63 -16.80 2.61
C ASP A 208 -30.03 -16.73 3.23
N PRO A 209 -30.23 -17.08 4.50
CA PRO A 209 -31.54 -16.99 5.15
C PRO A 209 -32.19 -15.60 5.11
N ALA A 210 -31.41 -14.53 5.04
CA ALA A 210 -31.88 -13.16 4.93
C ALA A 210 -32.38 -12.80 3.52
N ALA A 211 -31.93 -13.52 2.47
CA ALA A 211 -32.29 -13.29 1.07
C ALA A 211 -33.48 -14.24 0.67
N ALA A 212 -34.70 -13.81 0.93
CA ALA A 212 -35.90 -14.66 0.78
C ALA A 212 -36.37 -14.83 -0.67
N LYS A 213 -36.05 -13.87 -1.57
CA LYS A 213 -36.55 -13.87 -2.96
C LYS A 213 -35.50 -14.41 -3.93
N ALA A 214 -35.96 -15.30 -4.81
CA ALA A 214 -35.24 -15.70 -6.01
C ALA A 214 -36.09 -15.45 -7.26
N THR A 215 -35.54 -14.77 -8.24
CA THR A 215 -36.21 -14.49 -9.52
C THR A 215 -35.56 -15.32 -10.61
N LEU A 216 -36.38 -16.06 -11.36
CA LEU A 216 -35.95 -16.86 -12.49
C LEU A 216 -35.52 -15.92 -13.64
N LEU A 217 -34.26 -16.03 -14.05
CA LEU A 217 -33.71 -15.25 -15.17
C LEU A 217 -33.86 -16.00 -16.50
N ALA A 218 -33.47 -17.28 -16.54
CA ALA A 218 -33.48 -18.09 -17.73
C ALA A 218 -33.61 -19.60 -17.41
N VAL A 219 -34.14 -20.37 -18.33
CA VAL A 219 -34.12 -21.84 -18.37
C VAL A 219 -33.50 -22.27 -19.68
N GLN A 220 -32.45 -23.10 -19.62
CA GLN A 220 -31.68 -23.49 -20.80
C GLN A 220 -31.34 -24.98 -20.75
N ALA A 221 -31.37 -25.62 -21.90
CA ALA A 221 -30.90 -27.01 -22.02
C ALA A 221 -29.69 -27.02 -22.97
N VAL A 222 -28.67 -27.81 -22.60
CA VAL A 222 -27.45 -27.93 -23.42
C VAL A 222 -26.88 -29.34 -23.32
N ARG A 223 -26.32 -29.85 -24.41
CA ARG A 223 -25.70 -31.17 -24.50
C ARG A 223 -24.31 -31.16 -23.81
N VAL A 224 -24.01 -32.24 -23.08
CA VAL A 224 -22.70 -32.48 -22.51
C VAL A 224 -21.70 -32.83 -23.62
N ASP A 225 -20.59 -32.16 -23.61
CA ASP A 225 -19.43 -32.46 -24.48
C ASP A 225 -18.38 -33.18 -23.64
N THR A 226 -18.39 -34.50 -23.71
CA THR A 226 -17.46 -35.35 -22.96
C THR A 226 -16.01 -35.18 -23.41
N ALA A 227 -15.77 -34.78 -24.67
CA ALA A 227 -14.44 -34.62 -25.23
C ALA A 227 -13.75 -33.36 -24.64
N ASN A 228 -14.52 -32.31 -24.29
CA ASN A 228 -14.05 -31.08 -23.66
C ASN A 228 -14.28 -31.06 -22.15
N SER A 229 -14.70 -32.14 -21.54
CA SER A 229 -14.85 -32.26 -20.08
C SER A 229 -13.50 -32.52 -19.41
N THR A 230 -13.30 -31.89 -18.24
CA THR A 230 -12.11 -32.04 -17.40
C THR A 230 -12.49 -32.64 -16.04
N ARG A 231 -11.51 -32.90 -15.17
CA ARG A 231 -11.79 -33.32 -13.79
C ARG A 231 -12.49 -32.24 -12.94
N LYS A 232 -12.45 -30.97 -13.37
CA LYS A 232 -13.00 -29.84 -12.62
C LYS A 232 -14.26 -29.25 -13.27
N GLU A 233 -14.33 -29.28 -14.59
CA GLU A 233 -15.42 -28.65 -15.34
C GLU A 233 -16.05 -29.65 -16.33
N THR A 234 -17.37 -29.69 -16.34
CA THR A 234 -18.11 -30.45 -17.36
C THR A 234 -18.14 -29.65 -18.65
N GLY A 235 -17.66 -30.23 -19.73
CA GLY A 235 -17.74 -29.65 -21.07
C GLY A 235 -19.19 -29.63 -21.58
N LEU A 236 -19.56 -28.57 -22.27
CA LEU A 236 -20.87 -28.35 -22.88
C LEU A 236 -20.69 -27.94 -24.34
N ASP A 237 -21.64 -28.35 -25.21
CA ASP A 237 -21.63 -27.98 -26.63
C ASP A 237 -22.56 -26.74 -26.85
N PRO A 238 -21.99 -25.53 -27.03
CA PRO A 238 -22.77 -24.30 -27.17
C PRO A 238 -23.69 -24.31 -28.40
N ALA A 239 -23.36 -25.09 -29.44
CA ALA A 239 -24.19 -25.18 -30.65
C ALA A 239 -25.54 -25.88 -30.41
N THR A 240 -25.67 -26.61 -29.31
CA THR A 240 -26.87 -27.36 -28.96
C THR A 240 -27.78 -26.62 -27.98
N LEU A 241 -27.41 -25.41 -27.56
CA LEU A 241 -28.15 -24.65 -26.56
C LEU A 241 -29.60 -24.38 -27.02
N VAL A 242 -30.55 -24.71 -26.14
CA VAL A 242 -31.98 -24.42 -26.33
C VAL A 242 -32.46 -23.51 -25.20
N ASP A 243 -32.99 -22.34 -25.54
CA ASP A 243 -33.66 -21.46 -24.58
C ASP A 243 -35.08 -21.92 -24.34
N LEU A 244 -35.39 -22.31 -23.11
CA LEU A 244 -36.69 -22.79 -22.65
C LEU A 244 -37.39 -21.75 -21.73
N THR A 245 -36.84 -20.58 -21.54
CA THR A 245 -37.35 -19.58 -20.61
C THR A 245 -38.83 -19.24 -20.83
N ARG A 246 -39.25 -19.13 -22.09
CA ARG A 246 -40.64 -18.80 -22.46
C ARG A 246 -41.60 -19.98 -22.34
N THR A 247 -41.09 -21.19 -22.15
CA THR A 247 -41.92 -22.40 -22.00
C THR A 247 -42.29 -22.67 -20.53
N VAL A 248 -41.69 -21.93 -19.60
CA VAL A 248 -41.97 -22.04 -18.17
C VAL A 248 -43.41 -21.56 -17.90
N THR A 249 -44.21 -22.41 -17.29
CA THR A 249 -45.61 -22.12 -16.93
C THR A 249 -45.84 -22.50 -15.47
N ASN A 250 -46.28 -21.58 -14.63
CA ASN A 250 -46.52 -21.78 -13.19
C ASN A 250 -45.34 -22.40 -12.46
N GLY A 251 -44.14 -22.01 -12.79
CA GLY A 251 -42.89 -22.49 -12.14
C GLY A 251 -42.50 -23.92 -12.56
N ALA A 252 -43.08 -24.47 -13.61
CA ALA A 252 -42.77 -25.78 -14.17
C ALA A 252 -42.30 -25.66 -15.63
N VAL A 253 -41.49 -26.59 -16.08
CA VAL A 253 -41.03 -26.73 -17.45
C VAL A 253 -41.22 -28.17 -17.94
N THR A 254 -41.66 -28.30 -19.21
CA THR A 254 -41.72 -29.58 -19.90
C THR A 254 -40.82 -29.52 -21.13
N TRP A 255 -39.90 -30.45 -21.23
CA TRP A 255 -38.96 -30.55 -22.35
C TRP A 255 -38.49 -32.00 -22.57
N THR A 256 -38.33 -32.40 -23.81
CA THR A 256 -37.80 -33.70 -24.18
C THR A 256 -36.41 -33.50 -24.82
N ALA A 257 -35.39 -34.14 -24.25
CA ALA A 257 -34.03 -34.10 -24.80
C ALA A 257 -34.01 -34.81 -26.18
N PRO A 258 -33.26 -34.30 -27.15
CA PRO A 258 -33.05 -35.00 -28.42
C PRO A 258 -32.55 -36.42 -28.20
N ASP A 259 -33.00 -37.34 -29.04
CA ASP A 259 -32.55 -38.76 -29.04
C ASP A 259 -31.31 -38.93 -29.91
N ASP A 260 -30.22 -38.27 -29.48
CA ASP A 260 -28.95 -38.16 -30.20
C ASP A 260 -27.82 -38.98 -29.55
N GLY A 261 -28.18 -39.84 -28.60
CA GLY A 261 -27.25 -40.68 -27.84
C GLY A 261 -26.40 -39.92 -26.85
N GLY A 262 -26.58 -38.63 -26.68
CA GLY A 262 -25.82 -37.74 -25.72
C GLY A 262 -26.49 -37.61 -24.36
N SER A 263 -25.79 -37.00 -23.43
CA SER A 263 -26.36 -36.53 -22.15
C SER A 263 -26.65 -35.04 -22.25
N TRP A 264 -27.72 -34.62 -21.61
CA TRP A 264 -28.17 -33.22 -21.61
C TRP A 264 -28.26 -32.67 -20.21
N LEU A 265 -28.02 -31.38 -20.04
CA LEU A 265 -28.27 -30.66 -18.78
C LEU A 265 -29.32 -29.59 -19.00
N LEU A 266 -30.32 -29.60 -18.13
CA LEU A 266 -31.33 -28.55 -18.04
C LEU A 266 -30.97 -27.62 -16.89
N PHE A 267 -30.62 -26.42 -17.22
CA PHE A 267 -30.27 -25.35 -16.27
C PHE A 267 -31.44 -24.41 -15.99
N ALA A 268 -31.51 -23.95 -14.77
CA ALA A 268 -32.30 -22.79 -14.36
C ALA A 268 -31.43 -21.77 -13.67
N HIS A 269 -31.50 -20.53 -14.07
CA HIS A 269 -30.68 -19.44 -13.56
C HIS A 269 -31.52 -18.52 -12.68
N TRP A 270 -31.11 -18.37 -11.41
CA TRP A 270 -31.88 -17.69 -10.38
C TRP A 270 -31.12 -16.49 -9.85
N LEU A 271 -31.71 -15.29 -10.02
CA LEU A 271 -31.19 -14.05 -9.43
C LEU A 271 -31.68 -13.88 -8.00
N ARG A 272 -30.80 -13.60 -7.06
CA ARG A 272 -31.12 -13.40 -5.64
C ARG A 272 -30.10 -12.53 -4.95
N GLY A 273 -30.46 -11.97 -3.79
CA GLY A 273 -29.50 -11.26 -2.93
C GLY A 273 -28.46 -12.21 -2.31
N THR A 274 -27.27 -11.70 -2.01
CA THR A 274 -26.23 -12.49 -1.31
C THR A 274 -26.50 -12.60 0.20
N GLY A 275 -27.20 -11.61 0.79
CA GLY A 275 -27.40 -11.48 2.23
C GLY A 275 -26.18 -10.93 2.98
N GLN A 276 -25.13 -10.52 2.27
CA GLN A 276 -23.89 -10.05 2.89
C GLN A 276 -24.11 -8.80 3.75
N THR A 277 -23.59 -8.85 4.97
CA THR A 277 -23.46 -7.73 5.89
C THR A 277 -22.01 -7.23 5.92
N PRO A 278 -21.73 -6.02 6.42
CA PRO A 278 -20.34 -5.60 6.64
C PRO A 278 -19.66 -6.46 7.70
N GLU A 279 -18.32 -6.47 7.68
CA GLU A 279 -17.49 -7.20 8.65
C GLU A 279 -17.81 -6.81 10.09
N ALA A 280 -17.78 -7.83 11.00
CA ALA A 280 -18.07 -7.70 12.43
C ALA A 280 -19.43 -7.07 12.78
N GLY A 281 -20.38 -7.09 11.83
CA GLY A 281 -21.74 -6.56 12.11
C GLY A 281 -22.47 -7.28 13.24
N PRO A 282 -23.65 -6.77 13.67
CA PRO A 282 -24.32 -5.57 13.15
C PRO A 282 -23.71 -4.28 13.69
N HIS A 283 -23.51 -3.30 12.82
CA HIS A 283 -23.14 -1.93 13.16
C HIS A 283 -24.33 -0.98 13.26
N THR A 284 -25.50 -1.43 12.83
CA THR A 284 -26.71 -0.62 12.70
C THR A 284 -27.95 -1.40 13.11
N ALA A 285 -29.00 -0.66 13.48
CA ALA A 285 -30.35 -1.18 13.61
C ALA A 285 -31.32 -0.26 12.83
N PRO A 286 -31.98 -0.77 11.73
CA PRO A 286 -31.93 -2.14 11.21
C PRO A 286 -30.53 -2.52 10.66
N THR A 287 -30.30 -3.84 10.46
CA THR A 287 -29.06 -4.38 9.94
C THR A 287 -28.70 -3.75 8.59
N ALA A 288 -27.45 -3.28 8.44
CA ALA A 288 -26.93 -2.80 7.18
C ALA A 288 -26.56 -3.99 6.27
N TYR A 289 -26.88 -3.84 4.97
CA TYR A 289 -26.52 -4.80 3.95
C TYR A 289 -25.61 -4.15 2.91
N VAL A 290 -24.72 -4.97 2.35
CA VAL A 290 -23.75 -4.53 1.33
C VAL A 290 -24.49 -4.13 0.07
N VAL A 291 -24.10 -2.97 -0.48
CA VAL A 291 -24.75 -2.40 -1.67
C VAL A 291 -24.26 -3.07 -2.96
N ASP A 292 -25.07 -2.99 -4.02
CA ASP A 292 -24.66 -3.36 -5.37
C ASP A 292 -23.70 -2.30 -5.96
N HIS A 293 -22.41 -2.60 -5.93
CA HIS A 293 -21.33 -1.73 -6.47
C HIS A 293 -21.32 -1.63 -8.00
N PHE A 294 -22.21 -2.34 -8.70
CA PHE A 294 -22.25 -2.38 -10.16
C PHE A 294 -23.45 -1.64 -10.75
N SER A 295 -24.30 -1.06 -9.91
CA SER A 295 -25.51 -0.38 -10.34
C SER A 295 -25.67 1.03 -9.78
N PRO A 296 -26.37 1.92 -10.50
CA PRO A 296 -26.76 3.22 -9.96
C PRO A 296 -27.66 3.13 -8.71
N ALA A 297 -28.36 2.00 -8.52
CA ALA A 297 -29.25 1.82 -7.38
C ALA A 297 -28.46 1.66 -6.07
N GLY A 298 -27.42 0.84 -6.10
CA GLY A 298 -26.55 0.68 -4.93
C GLY A 298 -25.83 1.97 -4.54
N THR A 299 -25.27 2.68 -5.52
CA THR A 299 -24.64 3.99 -5.27
C THR A 299 -25.64 5.00 -4.68
N ARG A 300 -26.87 5.08 -5.21
CA ARG A 300 -27.89 5.95 -4.63
C ARG A 300 -28.24 5.59 -3.20
N ALA A 301 -28.29 4.31 -2.85
CA ALA A 301 -28.57 3.90 -1.48
C ALA A 301 -27.54 4.49 -0.50
N ILE A 302 -26.25 4.55 -0.87
CA ILE A 302 -25.20 5.20 -0.07
C ILE A 302 -25.45 6.70 0.01
N THR A 303 -25.57 7.35 -1.15
CA THR A 303 -25.66 8.82 -1.19
C THR A 303 -26.92 9.33 -0.50
N ASP A 304 -28.05 8.64 -0.67
CA ASP A 304 -29.33 9.03 -0.05
C ASP A 304 -29.27 8.89 1.48
N PHE A 305 -28.63 7.83 1.99
CA PHE A 305 -28.43 7.67 3.43
C PHE A 305 -27.53 8.77 4.00
N TRP A 306 -26.41 9.07 3.35
CA TRP A 306 -25.54 10.15 3.78
C TRP A 306 -26.24 11.52 3.76
N GLU A 307 -27.02 11.80 2.73
CA GLU A 307 -27.75 13.05 2.58
C GLU A 307 -28.85 13.24 3.65
N SER A 308 -29.56 12.14 4.01
CA SER A 308 -30.65 12.21 4.99
C SER A 308 -30.18 12.18 6.43
N ASP A 309 -29.14 11.36 6.75
CA ASP A 309 -28.81 11.01 8.13
C ASP A 309 -27.47 11.59 8.62
N LEU A 310 -26.43 11.66 7.76
CA LEU A 310 -25.08 12.02 8.17
C LEU A 310 -24.71 13.46 7.85
N LEU A 311 -25.10 13.96 6.68
CA LEU A 311 -24.68 15.28 6.20
C LEU A 311 -25.57 16.42 6.74
N THR A 312 -25.65 16.52 8.07
CA THR A 312 -26.32 17.66 8.73
C THR A 312 -25.70 19.00 8.29
N ARG A 313 -26.42 20.12 8.52
CA ARG A 313 -25.85 21.45 8.21
C ARG A 313 -24.56 21.75 8.95
N PRO A 314 -24.39 21.42 10.25
CA PRO A 314 -23.12 21.54 10.94
C PRO A 314 -22.03 20.66 10.32
N VAL A 315 -22.31 19.37 10.08
CA VAL A 315 -21.33 18.41 9.49
C VAL A 315 -20.82 18.93 8.15
N ARG A 316 -21.69 19.35 7.23
CA ARG A 316 -21.25 19.89 5.93
C ARG A 316 -20.32 21.10 6.06
N ARG A 317 -20.60 22.00 7.01
CA ARG A 317 -19.74 23.18 7.25
C ARG A 317 -18.38 22.77 7.83
N LEU A 318 -18.36 21.77 8.69
CA LEU A 318 -17.13 21.26 9.31
C LEU A 318 -16.30 20.45 8.31
N ILE A 319 -16.91 19.62 7.49
CA ILE A 319 -16.23 18.90 6.39
C ILE A 319 -15.54 19.90 5.44
N ALA A 320 -16.19 20.98 5.07
CA ALA A 320 -15.58 22.01 4.20
C ALA A 320 -14.32 22.67 4.81
N ARG A 321 -14.07 22.51 6.14
CA ARG A 321 -12.94 23.10 6.87
C ARG A 321 -11.88 22.06 7.25
N ALA A 322 -12.30 20.90 7.69
CA ALA A 322 -11.44 19.85 8.22
C ALA A 322 -11.58 18.50 7.50
N GLY A 323 -12.50 18.35 6.53
CA GLY A 323 -12.66 17.11 5.76
C GLY A 323 -11.45 16.85 4.85
N GLY A 324 -11.03 15.59 4.76
CA GLY A 324 -9.96 15.13 3.88
C GLY A 324 -10.50 14.26 2.74
N ALA A 325 -10.89 13.02 3.05
CA ALA A 325 -11.39 12.06 2.10
C ALA A 325 -12.64 11.32 2.61
N LEU A 326 -13.47 10.87 1.68
CA LEU A 326 -14.38 9.75 1.88
C LEU A 326 -13.58 8.50 1.57
N PHE A 327 -13.57 7.53 2.48
CA PHE A 327 -12.78 6.31 2.35
C PHE A 327 -13.68 5.09 2.12
N GLU A 328 -13.28 4.24 1.20
CA GLU A 328 -13.80 2.90 1.01
C GLU A 328 -12.65 1.89 1.10
N ASP A 329 -12.84 0.88 1.93
CA ASP A 329 -11.92 -0.23 2.08
C ASP A 329 -12.00 -1.20 0.89
N SER A 330 -11.25 -2.32 0.92
CA SER A 330 -11.22 -3.32 -0.14
C SER A 330 -12.61 -3.89 -0.46
N ILE A 331 -12.83 -4.19 -1.75
CA ILE A 331 -14.11 -4.71 -2.24
C ILE A 331 -14.18 -6.22 -1.96
N GLU A 332 -14.50 -6.59 -0.76
CA GLU A 332 -14.58 -7.98 -0.32
C GLU A 332 -16.02 -8.52 -0.46
N LEU A 333 -16.52 -8.57 -1.71
CA LEU A 333 -17.85 -9.08 -1.96
C LEU A 333 -17.90 -10.61 -1.83
N GLU A 334 -18.74 -11.10 -0.94
CA GLU A 334 -18.98 -12.51 -0.72
C GLU A 334 -20.21 -12.97 -1.48
N SER A 335 -20.05 -13.97 -2.33
CA SER A 335 -21.14 -14.64 -3.03
C SER A 335 -20.98 -16.15 -2.96
N ARG A 336 -22.10 -16.85 -2.92
CA ARG A 336 -22.17 -18.33 -2.95
C ARG A 336 -22.29 -18.85 -4.37
N ALA A 337 -22.58 -17.97 -5.32
CA ALA A 337 -22.75 -18.22 -6.74
C ALA A 337 -22.08 -17.09 -7.56
N LEU A 338 -22.38 -16.99 -8.83
CA LEU A 338 -21.79 -15.95 -9.69
C LEU A 338 -22.28 -14.56 -9.28
N LEU A 339 -21.36 -13.64 -8.97
CA LEU A 339 -21.69 -12.25 -8.68
C LEU A 339 -22.47 -11.62 -9.84
N TRP A 340 -23.52 -10.87 -9.52
CA TRP A 340 -24.46 -10.37 -10.52
C TRP A 340 -25.03 -9.00 -10.17
N THR A 341 -25.56 -8.33 -11.18
CA THR A 341 -26.44 -7.16 -11.05
C THR A 341 -27.58 -7.25 -12.06
N PRO A 342 -28.80 -6.76 -11.76
CA PRO A 342 -29.95 -6.91 -12.64
C PRO A 342 -29.78 -6.37 -14.06
N ALA A 343 -29.03 -5.26 -14.20
CA ALA A 343 -28.78 -4.62 -15.50
C ALA A 343 -27.69 -5.31 -16.34
N LEU A 344 -27.01 -6.31 -15.80
CA LEU A 344 -25.80 -6.90 -16.42
C LEU A 344 -26.01 -7.41 -17.84
N PRO A 345 -27.10 -8.16 -18.19
CA PRO A 345 -27.27 -8.60 -19.57
C PRO A 345 -27.37 -7.47 -20.58
N ALA A 346 -28.13 -6.41 -20.27
CA ALA A 346 -28.28 -5.25 -21.14
C ALA A 346 -26.96 -4.45 -21.28
N GLU A 347 -26.26 -4.23 -20.15
CA GLU A 347 -24.97 -3.55 -20.13
C GLU A 347 -23.89 -4.35 -20.85
N PHE A 348 -23.88 -5.66 -20.69
CA PHE A 348 -22.98 -6.56 -21.39
C PHE A 348 -23.19 -6.50 -22.91
N ALA A 349 -24.45 -6.67 -23.36
CA ALA A 349 -24.78 -6.61 -24.79
C ALA A 349 -24.39 -5.24 -25.39
N ARG A 350 -24.63 -4.16 -24.66
CA ARG A 350 -24.26 -2.79 -25.10
C ARG A 350 -22.75 -2.61 -25.23
N ARG A 351 -21.98 -3.21 -24.31
CA ARG A 351 -20.51 -3.03 -24.23
C ARG A 351 -19.74 -4.04 -25.07
N ARG A 352 -20.21 -5.28 -25.14
CA ARG A 352 -19.52 -6.39 -25.84
C ARG A 352 -20.05 -6.66 -27.24
N GLY A 353 -21.25 -6.16 -27.58
CA GLY A 353 -21.84 -6.32 -28.90
C GLY A 353 -22.51 -7.67 -29.16
N TYR A 354 -22.68 -8.51 -28.12
CA TYR A 354 -23.38 -9.79 -28.21
C TYR A 354 -24.14 -10.09 -26.91
N ASP A 355 -25.13 -11.04 -26.99
CA ASP A 355 -25.94 -11.43 -25.85
C ASP A 355 -25.20 -12.38 -24.91
N LEU A 356 -25.25 -12.07 -23.59
CA LEU A 356 -24.65 -12.88 -22.54
C LEU A 356 -25.39 -14.16 -22.23
N LEU A 357 -26.71 -14.17 -22.40
CA LEU A 357 -27.57 -15.26 -21.90
C LEU A 357 -27.19 -16.64 -22.46
N PRO A 358 -26.84 -16.83 -23.74
CA PRO A 358 -26.41 -18.13 -24.25
C PRO A 358 -25.13 -18.67 -23.58
N TYR A 359 -24.37 -17.83 -22.94
CA TYR A 359 -23.06 -18.18 -22.35
C TYR A 359 -23.12 -18.37 -20.83
N LEU A 360 -24.29 -18.17 -20.20
CA LEU A 360 -24.45 -18.34 -18.75
C LEU A 360 -23.91 -19.66 -18.21
N PRO A 361 -24.15 -20.83 -18.85
CA PRO A 361 -23.60 -22.09 -18.32
C PRO A 361 -22.09 -22.09 -18.13
N ALA A 362 -21.32 -21.42 -18.99
CA ALA A 362 -19.86 -21.36 -18.92
C ALA A 362 -19.33 -20.41 -17.85
N LEU A 363 -20.22 -19.60 -17.22
CA LEU A 363 -19.88 -18.64 -16.16
C LEU A 363 -20.23 -19.13 -14.76
N LEU A 364 -21.01 -20.21 -14.63
CA LEU A 364 -21.58 -20.66 -13.35
C LEU A 364 -20.51 -21.05 -12.34
N LEU A 365 -20.74 -20.64 -11.11
CA LEU A 365 -19.92 -20.99 -9.96
C LEU A 365 -20.70 -21.84 -8.97
N ASN A 366 -20.06 -22.88 -8.44
CA ASN A 366 -20.47 -23.54 -7.21
C ASN A 366 -19.53 -23.10 -6.10
N LYS A 367 -20.01 -22.20 -5.23
CA LYS A 367 -19.16 -21.41 -4.35
C LYS A 367 -18.13 -20.65 -5.21
N SER A 368 -16.84 -20.87 -4.98
CA SER A 368 -15.76 -20.22 -5.73
C SER A 368 -15.24 -21.03 -6.94
N ASN A 369 -15.86 -22.19 -7.24
CA ASN A 369 -15.35 -23.09 -8.27
C ASN A 369 -16.16 -22.97 -9.56
N GLN A 370 -15.46 -22.82 -10.69
CA GLN A 370 -16.04 -23.02 -12.02
C GLN A 370 -16.48 -24.48 -12.17
N VAL A 371 -17.63 -24.69 -12.81
CA VAL A 371 -18.24 -26.04 -12.91
C VAL A 371 -18.51 -26.49 -14.32
N TYR A 372 -18.68 -25.58 -15.29
CA TYR A 372 -18.97 -25.88 -16.69
C TYR A 372 -18.13 -25.05 -17.65
N ALA A 373 -17.92 -25.57 -18.87
CA ALA A 373 -17.13 -24.91 -19.90
C ALA A 373 -17.66 -25.19 -21.31
N TYR A 374 -17.57 -24.21 -22.21
CA TYR A 374 -17.85 -24.35 -23.65
C TYR A 374 -16.57 -24.59 -24.45
N GLY A 375 -15.73 -25.54 -24.02
CA GLY A 375 -14.37 -25.69 -24.51
C GLY A 375 -13.45 -24.55 -24.07
N ALA A 376 -12.14 -24.81 -24.00
CA ALA A 376 -11.20 -23.90 -23.35
C ALA A 376 -11.16 -22.50 -23.99
N ALA A 377 -11.06 -22.43 -25.32
CA ALA A 377 -10.88 -21.16 -26.01
C ALA A 377 -12.09 -20.21 -25.89
N LEU A 378 -13.30 -20.72 -26.09
CA LEU A 378 -14.53 -19.92 -25.99
C LEU A 378 -14.78 -19.46 -24.55
N THR A 379 -14.63 -20.39 -23.60
CA THR A 379 -14.87 -20.12 -22.19
C THR A 379 -13.99 -19.00 -21.65
N VAL A 380 -12.69 -19.02 -21.94
CA VAL A 380 -11.76 -17.98 -21.53
C VAL A 380 -12.17 -16.62 -22.03
N ARG A 381 -12.55 -16.50 -23.31
CA ARG A 381 -12.96 -15.24 -23.94
C ARG A 381 -14.25 -14.67 -23.35
N VAL A 382 -15.26 -15.53 -23.10
CA VAL A 382 -16.52 -15.10 -22.49
C VAL A 382 -16.36 -14.69 -21.03
N ARG A 383 -15.59 -15.47 -20.25
CA ARG A 383 -15.25 -15.11 -18.85
C ARG A 383 -14.48 -13.79 -18.78
N HIS A 384 -13.59 -13.57 -19.72
CA HIS A 384 -12.92 -12.29 -19.89
C HIS A 384 -13.93 -11.15 -20.07
N ASP A 385 -14.81 -11.23 -21.07
CA ASP A 385 -15.76 -10.18 -21.40
C ASP A 385 -16.74 -9.90 -20.23
N PHE A 386 -17.06 -10.95 -19.47
CA PHE A 386 -17.87 -10.84 -18.25
C PHE A 386 -17.17 -9.98 -17.19
N TRP A 387 -15.94 -10.34 -16.79
CA TRP A 387 -15.21 -9.64 -15.73
C TRP A 387 -14.83 -8.23 -16.16
N GLN A 388 -14.52 -8.04 -17.42
CA GLN A 388 -14.29 -6.73 -17.99
C GLN A 388 -15.54 -5.85 -17.85
N THR A 389 -16.72 -6.40 -18.15
CA THR A 389 -17.99 -5.68 -17.98
C THR A 389 -18.23 -5.32 -16.52
N VAL A 390 -18.02 -6.26 -15.60
CA VAL A 390 -18.12 -6.01 -14.14
C VAL A 390 -17.19 -4.89 -13.70
N SER A 391 -15.93 -4.92 -14.15
CA SER A 391 -14.94 -3.87 -13.84
C SER A 391 -15.36 -2.49 -14.34
N GLU A 392 -15.89 -2.42 -15.55
CA GLU A 392 -16.41 -1.16 -16.12
C GLU A 392 -17.65 -0.63 -15.40
N LEU A 393 -18.55 -1.52 -14.97
CA LEU A 393 -19.74 -1.13 -14.20
C LEU A 393 -19.33 -0.55 -12.85
N TYR A 394 -18.41 -1.20 -12.15
CA TYR A 394 -17.83 -0.69 -10.91
C TYR A 394 -17.26 0.72 -11.08
N ASN A 395 -16.38 0.89 -12.06
CA ASN A 395 -15.77 2.18 -12.34
C ASN A 395 -16.78 3.28 -12.71
N THR A 396 -17.83 2.91 -13.47
CA THR A 396 -18.84 3.87 -13.97
C THR A 396 -19.86 4.22 -12.90
N HIS A 397 -20.46 3.20 -12.29
CA HIS A 397 -21.64 3.38 -11.44
C HIS A 397 -21.31 3.59 -9.98
N HIS A 398 -20.15 3.13 -9.53
CA HIS A 398 -19.72 3.32 -8.14
C HIS A 398 -18.60 4.37 -8.02
N VAL A 399 -17.39 4.05 -8.44
CA VAL A 399 -16.20 4.90 -8.21
C VAL A 399 -16.39 6.33 -8.73
N THR A 400 -16.74 6.47 -10.01
CA THR A 400 -16.91 7.80 -10.63
C THR A 400 -18.10 8.56 -10.03
N ALA A 401 -19.19 7.85 -9.72
CA ALA A 401 -20.39 8.46 -9.16
C ALA A 401 -20.19 8.92 -7.71
N ILE A 402 -19.60 8.08 -6.85
CA ILE A 402 -19.26 8.44 -5.47
C ILE A 402 -18.25 9.58 -5.44
N LYS A 403 -17.19 9.51 -6.25
CA LYS A 403 -16.21 10.62 -6.36
C LYS A 403 -16.87 11.94 -6.70
N LYS A 404 -17.74 11.94 -7.72
CA LYS A 404 -18.47 13.15 -8.14
C LYS A 404 -19.35 13.68 -7.00
N TRP A 405 -20.07 12.82 -6.32
CA TRP A 405 -20.95 13.21 -5.23
C TRP A 405 -20.14 13.74 -4.04
N ALA A 406 -19.11 13.03 -3.55
CA ALA A 406 -18.26 13.42 -2.43
C ALA A 406 -17.61 14.79 -2.67
N SER A 407 -17.20 15.09 -3.91
CA SER A 407 -16.62 16.37 -4.29
C SER A 407 -17.57 17.57 -4.10
N THR A 408 -18.88 17.35 -4.13
CA THR A 408 -19.89 18.43 -3.97
C THR A 408 -19.88 19.07 -2.58
N PHE A 409 -19.32 18.35 -1.59
CA PHE A 409 -19.17 18.88 -0.21
C PHE A 409 -17.73 18.87 0.28
N GLY A 410 -16.76 18.71 -0.63
CA GLY A 410 -15.35 18.97 -0.39
C GLY A 410 -14.49 17.76 -0.02
N LEU A 411 -15.02 16.53 -0.04
CA LEU A 411 -14.22 15.31 0.17
C LEU A 411 -13.63 14.77 -1.14
N LYS A 412 -12.42 14.23 -1.04
CA LYS A 412 -11.79 13.41 -2.07
C LYS A 412 -12.25 11.97 -1.90
N LEU A 413 -12.29 11.20 -2.99
CA LEU A 413 -12.48 9.75 -2.87
C LEU A 413 -11.14 9.06 -2.70
N ARG A 414 -10.95 8.37 -1.57
CA ARG A 414 -9.85 7.46 -1.29
C ARG A 414 -10.40 6.05 -1.17
N ALA A 415 -9.82 5.09 -1.90
CA ALA A 415 -10.30 3.73 -1.84
C ALA A 415 -9.20 2.69 -2.13
N GLN A 416 -9.43 1.47 -1.65
CA GLN A 416 -8.66 0.28 -1.95
C GLN A 416 -9.31 -0.45 -3.15
N PRO A 417 -8.81 -0.28 -4.39
CA PRO A 417 -9.50 -0.75 -5.59
C PRO A 417 -9.23 -2.23 -5.91
N TYR A 418 -9.18 -3.09 -4.91
CA TYR A 418 -8.87 -4.52 -5.01
C TYR A 418 -9.78 -5.34 -4.07
N GLY A 419 -9.62 -6.67 -4.07
CA GLY A 419 -10.48 -7.60 -3.33
C GLY A 419 -11.49 -8.31 -4.25
N LEU A 420 -11.70 -7.82 -5.48
CA LEU A 420 -12.50 -8.42 -6.52
C LEU A 420 -11.73 -8.47 -7.85
N GLN A 421 -12.15 -9.32 -8.78
CA GLN A 421 -11.55 -9.43 -10.11
C GLN A 421 -11.94 -8.23 -11.00
N THR A 422 -11.36 -7.07 -10.69
CA THR A 422 -11.55 -5.79 -11.42
C THR A 422 -10.20 -5.21 -11.84
N ASP A 423 -10.18 -4.28 -12.79
CA ASP A 423 -8.96 -3.56 -13.18
C ASP A 423 -8.59 -2.50 -12.13
N ALA A 424 -7.87 -2.92 -11.09
CA ALA A 424 -7.41 -2.03 -10.02
C ALA A 424 -6.46 -0.93 -10.52
N ILE A 425 -5.71 -1.16 -11.61
CA ILE A 425 -4.82 -0.16 -12.21
C ILE A 425 -5.65 0.97 -12.83
N ALA A 426 -6.68 0.62 -13.59
CA ALA A 426 -7.61 1.59 -14.17
C ALA A 426 -8.42 2.32 -13.09
N THR A 427 -8.90 1.61 -12.09
CA THR A 427 -9.63 2.20 -10.96
C THR A 427 -8.75 3.19 -10.18
N ALA A 428 -7.47 2.85 -9.93
CA ALA A 428 -6.52 3.75 -9.29
C ALA A 428 -6.33 5.08 -10.05
N ALA A 429 -6.48 5.06 -11.39
CA ALA A 429 -6.43 6.28 -12.20
C ALA A 429 -7.68 7.15 -12.07
N LEU A 430 -8.81 6.60 -11.65
CA LEU A 430 -10.07 7.32 -11.45
C LEU A 430 -10.16 7.94 -10.04
N LEU A 431 -9.54 7.32 -9.04
CA LEU A 431 -9.54 7.78 -7.66
C LEU A 431 -8.76 9.10 -7.48
N ASP A 432 -9.14 9.88 -6.48
CA ASP A 432 -8.31 11.02 -6.04
C ASP A 432 -7.09 10.53 -5.29
N ILE A 433 -7.27 9.47 -4.47
CA ILE A 433 -6.24 8.85 -3.65
C ILE A 433 -6.44 7.32 -3.71
N PRO A 434 -5.76 6.59 -4.57
CA PRO A 434 -5.73 5.13 -4.43
C PRO A 434 -4.98 4.73 -3.17
N GLU A 435 -5.40 3.64 -2.53
CA GLU A 435 -4.77 3.10 -1.34
C GLU A 435 -4.40 1.62 -1.53
N GLY A 436 -3.22 1.25 -1.05
CA GLY A 436 -2.78 -0.13 -0.87
C GLY A 436 -2.75 -0.51 0.61
N GLU A 437 -2.38 -1.74 0.94
CA GLU A 437 -2.31 -2.22 2.31
C GLU A 437 -1.04 -3.03 2.60
N SER A 438 -0.58 -3.05 3.85
CA SER A 438 0.60 -3.83 4.25
C SER A 438 0.26 -5.26 4.71
N LEU A 439 -1.02 -5.58 4.96
CA LEU A 439 -1.46 -6.92 5.37
C LEU A 439 -1.57 -7.87 4.17
N GLY A 440 -2.25 -7.45 3.11
CA GLY A 440 -2.52 -8.28 1.92
C GLY A 440 -1.40 -8.23 0.88
N PHE A 441 -0.75 -7.09 0.71
CA PHE A 441 0.30 -6.92 -0.30
C PHE A 441 1.61 -7.58 0.14
N LYS A 442 2.02 -8.61 -0.59
CA LYS A 442 3.22 -9.41 -0.29
C LYS A 442 4.38 -9.11 -1.24
N ASN A 443 4.10 -8.40 -2.32
CA ASN A 443 5.07 -7.96 -3.31
C ASN A 443 5.00 -6.45 -3.49
N LEU A 444 6.13 -5.81 -3.75
CA LEU A 444 6.17 -4.38 -4.03
C LEU A 444 5.48 -4.01 -5.36
N ASP A 445 5.35 -4.96 -6.27
CA ASP A 445 4.66 -4.74 -7.54
C ASP A 445 3.14 -4.57 -7.38
N ASP A 446 2.57 -5.02 -6.25
CA ASP A 446 1.17 -4.74 -5.90
C ASP A 446 0.97 -3.22 -5.74
N TYR A 447 1.89 -2.53 -5.04
CA TYR A 447 1.89 -1.06 -4.94
C TYR A 447 2.21 -0.39 -6.28
N ARG A 448 3.14 -0.94 -7.09
CA ARG A 448 3.54 -0.38 -8.38
C ARG A 448 2.41 -0.40 -9.41
N CYS A 449 1.46 -1.34 -9.30
CA CYS A 449 0.23 -1.33 -10.08
C CYS A 449 -0.64 -0.11 -9.79
N LEU A 450 -0.89 0.17 -8.52
CA LEU A 450 -1.68 1.33 -8.10
C LEU A 450 -0.94 2.66 -8.40
N ALA A 451 0.39 2.66 -8.20
CA ALA A 451 1.23 3.81 -8.52
C ALA A 451 1.19 4.15 -10.03
N GLY A 452 1.17 3.13 -10.91
CA GLY A 452 1.05 3.34 -12.35
C GLY A 452 -0.25 4.04 -12.74
N GLY A 453 -1.39 3.59 -12.17
CA GLY A 453 -2.70 4.24 -12.36
C GLY A 453 -2.68 5.69 -11.88
N ARG A 454 -2.26 5.93 -10.63
CA ARG A 454 -2.12 7.27 -10.05
C ARG A 454 -1.25 8.21 -10.90
N ASP A 455 -0.06 7.75 -11.28
CA ASP A 455 0.91 8.61 -11.96
C ASP A 455 0.51 8.94 -13.40
N MET A 456 -0.10 7.98 -14.11
CA MET A 456 -0.66 8.21 -15.45
C MET A 456 -1.84 9.18 -15.42
N ALA A 457 -2.68 9.14 -14.37
CA ALA A 457 -3.76 10.10 -14.17
C ALA A 457 -3.26 11.49 -13.72
N GLY A 458 -2.02 11.60 -13.26
CA GLY A 458 -1.43 12.84 -12.75
C GLY A 458 -1.80 13.17 -11.30
N SER A 459 -2.43 12.25 -10.57
CA SER A 459 -2.67 12.34 -9.12
C SER A 459 -1.35 12.24 -8.35
N THR A 460 -1.32 12.77 -7.12
CA THR A 460 -0.07 12.87 -6.36
C THR A 460 0.08 11.77 -5.32
N ILE A 461 -1.01 11.39 -4.64
CA ILE A 461 -0.95 10.54 -3.45
C ILE A 461 -1.30 9.10 -3.81
N LEU A 462 -0.47 8.18 -3.36
CA LEU A 462 -0.80 6.77 -3.14
C LEU A 462 -0.65 6.52 -1.63
N SER A 463 -1.77 6.34 -0.95
CA SER A 463 -1.76 6.03 0.47
C SER A 463 -1.58 4.52 0.70
N CYS A 464 -1.27 4.16 1.94
CA CYS A 464 -1.18 2.78 2.37
C CYS A 464 -1.77 2.63 3.77
N GLU A 465 -2.70 1.68 3.92
CA GLU A 465 -3.06 1.11 5.20
C GLU A 465 -1.83 0.37 5.74
N SER A 466 -1.27 0.91 6.82
CA SER A 466 0.07 0.53 7.23
C SER A 466 0.10 -0.05 8.63
N GLY A 467 0.78 -1.19 8.81
CA GLY A 467 1.02 -1.75 10.13
C GLY A 467 -0.07 -2.72 10.62
N ALA A 468 -0.93 -3.21 9.75
CA ALA A 468 -1.79 -4.34 10.04
C ALA A 468 -0.96 -5.64 10.00
N TYR A 469 -0.69 -6.24 11.16
CA TYR A 469 0.05 -7.48 11.29
C TYR A 469 -0.71 -8.46 12.16
N THR A 470 -0.77 -9.74 11.77
CA THR A 470 -1.33 -10.81 12.59
C THR A 470 -0.59 -10.89 13.93
N GLY A 471 -1.32 -10.94 15.04
CA GLY A 471 -0.75 -10.93 16.39
C GLY A 471 -0.15 -9.58 16.79
N GLY A 472 -0.53 -8.46 16.14
CA GLY A 472 0.15 -7.18 16.24
C GLY A 472 -0.18 -6.33 17.47
N ALA A 473 -1.40 -6.47 18.04
CA ALA A 473 -1.86 -5.58 19.10
C ALA A 473 -0.90 -5.54 20.30
N TYR A 474 -0.46 -4.34 20.64
CA TYR A 474 0.51 -4.05 21.70
C TYR A 474 1.86 -4.78 21.59
N SER A 475 2.20 -5.28 20.39
CA SER A 475 3.42 -6.05 20.13
C SER A 475 4.16 -5.66 18.85
N THR A 476 3.59 -4.82 18.00
CA THR A 476 4.27 -4.34 16.78
C THR A 476 5.37 -3.35 17.13
N THR A 477 6.60 -3.66 16.74
CA THR A 477 7.73 -2.76 16.90
C THR A 477 7.81 -1.74 15.76
N TRP A 478 8.31 -0.53 16.05
CA TRP A 478 8.59 0.47 15.03
C TRP A 478 9.63 -0.01 14.02
N GLN A 479 10.59 -0.81 14.46
CA GLN A 479 11.57 -1.42 13.54
C GLN A 479 10.91 -2.30 12.48
N LYS A 480 9.93 -3.13 12.88
CA LYS A 480 9.15 -3.96 11.93
C LYS A 480 8.37 -3.07 10.96
N PHE A 481 7.70 -2.04 11.49
CA PHE A 481 6.93 -1.08 10.72
C PHE A 481 7.80 -0.36 9.67
N LEU A 482 8.95 0.20 10.09
CA LEU A 482 9.86 0.93 9.22
C LEU A 482 10.45 0.04 8.10
N ARG A 483 10.81 -1.22 8.40
CA ARG A 483 11.29 -2.17 7.39
C ARG A 483 10.23 -2.49 6.34
N THR A 484 8.98 -2.67 6.75
CA THR A 484 7.86 -2.90 5.81
C THR A 484 7.63 -1.67 4.93
N MET A 485 7.49 -0.50 5.55
CA MET A 485 7.15 0.72 4.84
C MET A 485 8.29 1.24 3.96
N GLY A 486 9.55 1.01 4.34
CA GLY A 486 10.70 1.39 3.52
C GLY A 486 10.64 0.85 2.09
N GLY A 487 10.26 -0.41 1.92
CA GLY A 487 10.01 -1.01 0.60
C GLY A 487 8.79 -0.44 -0.11
N ALA A 488 7.67 -0.27 0.60
CA ALA A 488 6.44 0.29 0.04
C ALA A 488 6.66 1.73 -0.51
N TYR A 489 7.45 2.54 0.18
CA TYR A 489 7.83 3.89 -0.30
C TYR A 489 8.65 3.83 -1.60
N ALA A 490 9.60 2.89 -1.70
CA ALA A 490 10.33 2.68 -2.94
C ALA A 490 9.44 2.18 -4.10
N ALA A 491 8.30 1.58 -3.79
CA ALA A 491 7.31 1.11 -4.77
C ALA A 491 6.25 2.16 -5.16
N GLY A 492 6.30 3.35 -4.56
CA GLY A 492 5.44 4.47 -4.95
C GLY A 492 4.45 4.95 -3.91
N VAL A 493 4.33 4.29 -2.75
CA VAL A 493 3.58 4.80 -1.60
C VAL A 493 4.22 6.12 -1.14
N ASN A 494 3.39 7.11 -0.80
CA ASN A 494 3.87 8.41 -0.34
C ASN A 494 2.96 9.07 0.71
N GLN A 495 2.02 8.31 1.26
CA GLN A 495 1.25 8.67 2.44
C GLN A 495 0.93 7.42 3.26
N THR A 496 1.11 7.51 4.56
CA THR A 496 0.87 6.43 5.52
C THR A 496 -0.40 6.74 6.31
N VAL A 497 -1.35 5.79 6.29
CA VAL A 497 -2.51 5.75 7.20
C VAL A 497 -2.25 4.57 8.14
N ILE A 498 -1.81 4.87 9.35
CA ILE A 498 -1.39 3.81 10.29
C ILE A 498 -2.62 3.08 10.83
N HIS A 499 -2.59 1.77 10.78
CA HIS A 499 -3.60 0.84 11.27
C HIS A 499 -3.24 0.39 12.70
N GLY A 500 -3.77 0.90 13.87
CA GLY A 500 -4.38 2.22 13.89
C GLY A 500 -4.48 2.70 15.34
N PHE A 501 -5.15 3.76 15.58
CA PHE A 501 -5.42 4.32 16.91
C PHE A 501 -6.81 3.85 17.38
N SER A 502 -6.92 3.23 18.57
CA SER A 502 -8.22 2.78 19.09
C SER A 502 -8.77 3.83 20.06
N TYR A 503 -10.08 4.09 20.01
CA TYR A 503 -10.80 4.82 21.05
C TYR A 503 -10.46 4.28 22.45
N ALA A 504 -10.48 5.11 23.48
CA ALA A 504 -9.86 4.78 24.76
C ALA A 504 -10.43 3.56 25.43
N ALA A 505 -11.75 3.46 25.60
CA ALA A 505 -12.37 2.40 26.38
C ALA A 505 -13.80 2.08 25.96
N LEU A 506 -14.23 0.87 26.28
CA LEU A 506 -15.60 0.37 26.26
C LEU A 506 -15.98 -0.13 27.65
N PRO A 507 -17.27 -0.22 27.98
CA PRO A 507 -17.72 -0.99 29.15
C PRO A 507 -17.20 -2.43 29.11
N GLY A 508 -16.63 -2.90 30.22
CA GLY A 508 -16.17 -4.29 30.36
C GLY A 508 -14.78 -4.62 29.78
N VAL A 509 -14.11 -3.70 29.07
CA VAL A 509 -12.76 -3.99 28.58
C VAL A 509 -11.71 -3.97 29.69
N ALA A 510 -10.71 -4.84 29.54
CA ALA A 510 -9.55 -4.91 30.43
C ALA A 510 -8.52 -3.80 30.11
N TRP A 511 -7.60 -3.56 31.04
CA TRP A 511 -6.42 -2.75 30.77
C TRP A 511 -5.57 -3.37 29.64
N PRO A 512 -5.06 -2.61 28.69
CA PRO A 512 -4.91 -1.13 28.67
C PRO A 512 -6.04 -0.39 27.95
N GLY A 513 -7.24 -0.94 27.86
CA GLY A 513 -8.40 -0.35 27.26
C GLY A 513 -8.77 -0.98 25.91
N TYR A 514 -9.64 -0.34 25.16
CA TYR A 514 -10.17 -0.88 23.90
C TYR A 514 -9.10 -1.04 22.82
N ALA A 515 -9.12 -2.21 22.17
CA ALA A 515 -8.35 -2.51 20.96
C ALA A 515 -9.30 -3.14 19.93
N ALA A 516 -9.51 -2.51 18.79
CA ALA A 516 -10.58 -2.82 17.85
C ALA A 516 -10.57 -4.28 17.35
N PHE A 517 -9.40 -4.89 17.23
CA PHE A 517 -9.19 -6.24 16.70
C PHE A 517 -8.65 -7.23 17.75
N THR A 518 -8.69 -6.90 19.06
CA THR A 518 -8.16 -7.81 20.09
C THR A 518 -8.98 -7.69 21.37
N PRO A 519 -9.59 -8.82 21.89
CA PRO A 519 -9.47 -10.19 21.34
C PRO A 519 -10.14 -10.38 19.98
N TYR A 520 -9.62 -11.28 19.17
CA TYR A 520 -10.23 -11.72 17.92
C TYR A 520 -10.24 -13.24 17.89
N HIS A 521 -11.43 -13.84 17.91
CA HIS A 521 -11.60 -15.30 18.08
C HIS A 521 -10.79 -15.85 19.28
N GLY A 522 -10.78 -15.11 20.38
CA GLY A 522 -10.12 -15.50 21.63
C GLY A 522 -8.60 -15.32 21.67
N GLY A 523 -7.99 -14.74 20.65
CA GLY A 523 -6.54 -14.47 20.59
C GLY A 523 -6.21 -13.03 20.21
N VAL A 524 -4.91 -12.78 20.01
CA VAL A 524 -4.43 -11.48 19.53
C VAL A 524 -4.74 -11.35 18.04
N GLY A 525 -5.53 -10.36 17.65
CA GLY A 525 -5.92 -10.08 16.28
C GLY A 525 -4.83 -9.36 15.47
N TYR A 526 -5.23 -8.83 14.33
CA TYR A 526 -4.35 -8.07 13.45
C TYR A 526 -4.51 -6.56 13.69
N GLY A 527 -3.43 -5.82 13.48
CA GLY A 527 -3.36 -4.40 13.77
C GLY A 527 -2.86 -4.09 15.17
N GLU A 528 -2.03 -3.09 15.26
CA GLU A 528 -1.56 -2.52 16.53
C GLU A 528 -2.66 -1.65 17.14
N SER A 529 -2.55 -1.36 18.43
CA SER A 529 -3.38 -0.38 19.12
C SER A 529 -2.50 0.79 19.58
N TRP A 530 -2.16 1.65 18.61
CA TRP A 530 -1.33 2.83 18.88
C TRP A 530 -2.05 3.85 19.75
N GLY A 531 -1.32 4.61 20.53
CA GLY A 531 -1.86 5.66 21.37
C GLY A 531 -1.07 5.85 22.67
N PRO A 532 -1.46 6.82 23.52
CA PRO A 532 -0.79 7.12 24.79
C PRO A 532 -0.76 5.96 25.81
N ARG A 533 -1.58 4.95 25.59
CA ARG A 533 -1.62 3.70 26.37
C ARG A 533 -0.48 2.73 26.05
N HIS A 534 0.36 3.09 25.05
CA HIS A 534 1.50 2.33 24.59
C HIS A 534 2.81 3.03 25.00
N PRO A 535 3.79 2.38 25.64
CA PRO A 535 5.01 3.04 26.11
C PRO A 535 5.80 3.76 25.00
N THR A 536 5.83 3.21 23.76
CA THR A 536 6.53 3.83 22.63
C THR A 536 5.92 5.17 22.20
N TRP A 537 4.69 5.51 22.63
CA TRP A 537 4.10 6.83 22.39
C TRP A 537 4.98 7.98 22.91
N ARG A 538 5.80 7.72 23.91
CA ARG A 538 6.78 8.67 24.44
C ARG A 538 7.75 9.19 23.39
N HIS A 539 8.01 8.39 22.37
CA HIS A 539 8.92 8.71 21.26
C HIS A 539 8.18 8.98 19.94
N ILE A 540 6.86 8.99 19.92
CA ILE A 540 6.03 9.00 18.71
C ILE A 540 6.32 10.18 17.77
N ALA A 541 6.68 11.36 18.33
CA ALA A 541 7.01 12.54 17.54
C ALA A 541 8.29 12.37 16.67
N ASP A 542 9.21 11.51 17.08
CA ASP A 542 10.39 11.17 16.30
C ASP A 542 9.99 10.36 15.06
N MET A 543 9.03 9.41 15.23
CA MET A 543 8.47 8.59 14.16
C MET A 543 7.63 9.40 13.19
N SER A 544 6.68 10.19 13.69
CA SER A 544 5.81 11.01 12.84
C SER A 544 6.64 12.04 12.04
N GLY A 545 7.68 12.60 12.64
CA GLY A 545 8.63 13.50 11.97
C GLY A 545 9.40 12.82 10.83
N TYR A 546 9.90 11.59 11.07
CA TYR A 546 10.56 10.78 10.04
C TYR A 546 9.60 10.50 8.88
N LEU A 547 8.41 9.96 9.17
CA LEU A 547 7.40 9.63 8.15
C LEU A 547 6.98 10.87 7.34
N ALA A 548 6.77 11.99 8.02
CA ALA A 548 6.41 13.25 7.36
C ALA A 548 7.47 13.70 6.36
N ARG A 549 8.77 13.56 6.67
CA ARG A 549 9.86 13.92 5.76
C ARG A 549 9.99 12.95 4.59
N VAL A 550 9.73 11.66 4.79
CA VAL A 550 9.64 10.68 3.70
C VAL A 550 8.51 11.08 2.75
N HIS A 551 7.32 11.35 3.29
CA HIS A 551 6.17 11.79 2.47
C HIS A 551 6.45 13.10 1.73
N GLN A 552 7.09 14.07 2.40
CA GLN A 552 7.44 15.36 1.80
C GLN A 552 8.29 15.20 0.54
N VAL A 553 9.28 14.32 0.58
CA VAL A 553 10.15 14.03 -0.57
C VAL A 553 9.37 13.27 -1.65
N LEU A 554 8.64 12.21 -1.27
CA LEU A 554 7.96 11.34 -2.21
C LEU A 554 6.68 11.94 -2.83
N GLN A 555 6.12 13.00 -2.24
CA GLN A 555 5.05 13.81 -2.82
C GLN A 555 5.59 14.98 -3.66
N ALA A 556 6.91 15.25 -3.65
CA ALA A 556 7.49 16.36 -4.41
C ALA A 556 7.33 16.13 -5.92
N GLY A 557 6.83 17.12 -6.63
CA GLY A 557 6.77 17.18 -8.09
C GLY A 557 6.18 15.93 -8.76
N LYS A 558 6.91 15.37 -9.73
CA LYS A 558 6.47 14.22 -10.54
C LYS A 558 7.42 13.04 -10.38
N PRO A 559 6.92 11.80 -10.45
CA PRO A 559 7.77 10.61 -10.49
C PRO A 559 8.59 10.55 -11.77
N ARG A 560 9.67 9.78 -11.74
CA ARG A 560 10.47 9.41 -12.91
C ARG A 560 10.69 7.91 -12.90
N GLN A 561 10.34 7.25 -13.99
CA GLN A 561 10.35 5.80 -14.10
C GLN A 561 11.12 5.38 -15.35
N ASP A 562 11.80 4.24 -15.31
CA ASP A 562 12.52 3.69 -16.46
C ASP A 562 11.56 2.96 -17.40
N VAL A 563 10.75 2.03 -16.87
CA VAL A 563 9.96 1.09 -17.65
C VAL A 563 8.49 1.12 -17.24
N ALA A 564 7.60 1.25 -18.23
CA ALA A 564 6.20 0.86 -18.06
C ALA A 564 6.06 -0.62 -18.42
N ILE A 565 5.43 -1.41 -17.56
CA ILE A 565 5.03 -2.79 -17.86
C ILE A 565 3.56 -2.79 -18.21
N PHE A 566 3.24 -3.23 -19.41
CA PHE A 566 1.84 -3.35 -19.81
C PHE A 566 1.25 -4.67 -19.30
N ARG A 567 0.21 -4.53 -18.48
CA ARG A 567 -0.60 -5.66 -18.01
C ARG A 567 -1.72 -5.90 -19.01
N GLN A 568 -1.71 -7.06 -19.66
CA GLN A 568 -2.77 -7.46 -20.60
C GLN A 568 -4.09 -7.64 -19.88
N THR A 569 -4.02 -8.21 -18.66
CA THR A 569 -5.12 -8.30 -17.71
C THR A 569 -4.88 -7.27 -16.63
N GLY A 570 -5.63 -6.18 -16.64
CA GLY A 570 -5.48 -5.09 -15.67
C GLY A 570 -6.06 -5.40 -14.30
N TYR A 571 -6.93 -6.40 -14.20
CA TYR A 571 -7.57 -6.70 -12.92
C TYR A 571 -6.65 -7.49 -11.99
N THR A 572 -6.84 -7.23 -10.74
CA THR A 572 -6.04 -7.76 -9.66
C THR A 572 -6.95 -8.14 -8.50
N ALA A 573 -6.68 -9.30 -7.90
CA ALA A 573 -7.02 -9.51 -6.50
C ALA A 573 -5.87 -8.95 -5.64
N THR A 574 -6.04 -8.87 -4.32
CA THR A 574 -4.92 -8.61 -3.41
C THR A 574 -3.78 -9.59 -3.70
N GLY A 575 -2.56 -9.08 -3.75
CA GLY A 575 -1.41 -9.89 -4.10
C GLY A 575 -1.38 -10.24 -5.58
N ILE A 576 -1.17 -9.26 -6.43
CA ILE A 576 -1.03 -9.40 -7.88
C ILE A 576 0.06 -10.40 -8.28
N GLY A 577 0.97 -10.70 -7.36
CA GLY A 577 1.99 -11.71 -7.55
C GLY A 577 2.97 -11.40 -8.67
N ALA A 578 3.27 -10.12 -8.91
CA ALA A 578 4.15 -9.70 -9.98
C ALA A 578 5.64 -9.82 -9.64
N SER A 579 6.01 -10.58 -8.62
CA SER A 579 7.40 -10.81 -8.20
C SER A 579 8.29 -11.44 -9.29
N TRP A 580 7.70 -12.01 -10.33
CA TRP A 580 8.39 -12.53 -11.50
C TRP A 580 9.24 -11.47 -12.20
N PHE A 581 8.92 -10.18 -12.06
CA PHE A 581 9.62 -9.12 -12.76
C PHE A 581 11.09 -8.98 -12.32
N THR A 582 11.37 -8.96 -11.02
CA THR A 582 12.74 -8.89 -10.52
C THR A 582 13.53 -10.17 -10.72
N SER A 583 12.86 -11.33 -10.79
CA SER A 583 13.50 -12.60 -11.15
C SER A 583 13.73 -12.77 -12.65
N THR A 584 13.40 -11.80 -13.48
CA THR A 584 13.22 -11.92 -14.92
C THR A 584 14.18 -11.10 -15.76
N GLY A 585 15.31 -10.70 -15.21
CA GLY A 585 16.38 -10.07 -15.98
C GLY A 585 16.27 -8.57 -16.17
N ILE A 586 15.29 -7.88 -15.61
CA ILE A 586 15.41 -6.42 -15.44
C ILE A 586 16.47 -6.14 -14.41
N PRO A 587 17.52 -5.37 -14.73
CA PRO A 587 18.61 -5.11 -13.83
C PRO A 587 18.11 -4.42 -12.54
N LEU A 588 18.62 -4.84 -11.40
CA LEU A 588 18.38 -4.12 -10.13
C LEU A 588 18.80 -2.65 -10.26
N GLY A 589 18.01 -1.78 -9.64
CA GLY A 589 18.18 -0.33 -9.78
C GLY A 589 17.21 0.33 -10.75
N TRP A 590 16.72 -0.41 -11.75
CA TRP A 590 15.71 0.10 -12.67
C TRP A 590 14.36 0.24 -11.97
N ASN A 591 13.70 1.38 -12.20
CA ASN A 591 12.35 1.63 -11.72
C ASN A 591 11.31 1.21 -12.75
N HIS A 592 10.23 0.60 -12.27
CA HIS A 592 9.12 0.22 -13.13
C HIS A 592 7.78 0.43 -12.45
N GLN A 593 6.74 0.57 -13.26
CA GLN A 593 5.34 0.58 -12.84
C GLN A 593 4.49 -0.18 -13.87
N PHE A 594 3.28 -0.57 -13.45
CA PHE A 594 2.36 -1.27 -14.33
C PHE A 594 1.31 -0.30 -14.88
N ILE A 595 0.96 -0.49 -16.15
CA ILE A 595 -0.12 0.21 -16.82
C ILE A 595 -1.07 -0.80 -17.47
N SER A 596 -2.34 -0.46 -17.54
CA SER A 596 -3.36 -1.23 -18.24
C SER A 596 -3.94 -0.45 -19.42
N GLU A 597 -4.76 -1.10 -20.22
CA GLU A 597 -5.30 -0.53 -21.45
C GLU A 597 -6.03 0.80 -21.24
N PRO A 598 -6.94 0.98 -20.24
CA PRO A 598 -7.65 2.24 -20.08
C PRO A 598 -6.74 3.45 -19.89
N LEU A 599 -5.54 3.24 -19.28
CA LEU A 599 -4.57 4.30 -19.08
C LEU A 599 -4.00 4.85 -20.39
N LEU A 600 -3.98 4.03 -21.45
CA LEU A 600 -3.53 4.43 -22.78
C LEU A 600 -4.47 5.43 -23.46
N SER A 601 -5.68 5.60 -22.94
CA SER A 601 -6.65 6.59 -23.43
C SER A 601 -6.60 7.93 -22.69
N LEU A 602 -5.79 8.02 -21.63
CA LEU A 602 -5.59 9.27 -20.89
C LEU A 602 -4.86 10.31 -21.76
N PRO A 603 -5.11 11.61 -21.56
CA PRO A 603 -4.39 12.68 -22.27
C PRO A 603 -2.88 12.66 -22.05
N SER A 604 -2.43 12.09 -20.94
CA SER A 604 -1.01 11.89 -20.58
C SER A 604 -0.32 10.79 -21.39
N ALA A 605 -1.07 9.84 -21.96
CA ALA A 605 -0.55 8.69 -22.73
C ALA A 605 -0.02 9.11 -24.12
N ARG A 606 0.94 10.00 -24.12
CA ARG A 606 1.60 10.53 -25.33
C ARG A 606 3.09 10.32 -25.26
N VAL A 607 3.69 10.01 -26.40
CA VAL A 607 5.14 9.91 -26.55
C VAL A 607 5.70 11.24 -27.03
N THR A 608 6.64 11.79 -26.29
CA THR A 608 7.37 13.01 -26.64
C THR A 608 8.87 12.72 -26.54
N ASN A 609 9.61 12.93 -27.61
CA ASN A 609 11.06 12.64 -27.69
C ASN A 609 11.41 11.21 -27.24
N GLY A 610 10.59 10.23 -27.62
CA GLY A 610 10.80 8.83 -27.26
C GLY A 610 10.44 8.45 -25.81
N VAL A 611 9.78 9.33 -25.06
CA VAL A 611 9.37 9.13 -23.65
C VAL A 611 7.86 9.14 -23.56
N LEU A 612 7.26 8.10 -22.97
CA LEU A 612 5.83 8.01 -22.72
C LEU A 612 5.49 8.79 -21.45
N ALA A 613 4.41 9.55 -21.49
CA ALA A 613 3.92 10.38 -20.38
C ALA A 613 5.01 11.31 -19.79
N ALA A 614 5.72 12.03 -20.68
CA ALA A 614 6.87 12.88 -20.33
C ALA A 614 6.58 13.94 -19.25
N GLY A 615 5.33 14.44 -19.14
CA GLY A 615 4.88 15.37 -18.10
C GLY A 615 4.51 14.72 -16.76
N GLY A 616 4.58 13.41 -16.66
CA GLY A 616 4.25 12.59 -15.50
C GLY A 616 5.40 11.61 -15.16
N PRO A 617 5.15 10.29 -15.17
CA PRO A 617 6.15 9.27 -14.83
C PRO A 617 7.33 9.19 -15.82
N ALA A 618 7.16 9.69 -17.04
CA ALA A 618 8.21 9.80 -18.04
C ALA A 618 8.90 8.46 -18.38
N TYR A 619 8.11 7.43 -18.69
CA TYR A 619 8.62 6.10 -19.03
C TYR A 619 9.51 6.13 -20.27
N ARG A 620 10.66 5.52 -20.16
CA ARG A 620 11.72 5.49 -21.20
C ARG A 620 11.63 4.26 -22.10
N ALA A 621 10.91 3.24 -21.64
CA ALA A 621 10.60 2.04 -22.42
C ALA A 621 9.24 1.46 -22.01
N LEU A 622 8.65 0.68 -22.92
CA LEU A 622 7.49 -0.16 -22.67
C LEU A 622 7.91 -1.64 -22.73
N PHE A 623 7.54 -2.41 -21.73
CA PHE A 623 7.70 -3.86 -21.69
C PHE A 623 6.33 -4.52 -21.74
N VAL A 624 6.14 -5.46 -22.67
CA VAL A 624 4.90 -6.19 -22.87
C VAL A 624 5.22 -7.68 -22.85
N GLU A 625 4.55 -8.42 -21.97
CA GLU A 625 4.73 -9.86 -21.94
C GLU A 625 3.42 -10.61 -22.25
N ALA A 626 3.55 -11.90 -22.59
CA ALA A 626 2.40 -12.80 -22.66
C ALA A 626 1.65 -12.83 -21.33
N ASP A 627 0.32 -13.01 -21.38
CA ASP A 627 -0.51 -13.04 -20.19
C ASP A 627 -0.15 -14.23 -19.30
N PHE A 628 0.53 -13.92 -18.21
CA PHE A 628 0.97 -14.92 -17.24
C PHE A 628 -0.21 -15.68 -16.62
N PHE A 629 -1.32 -14.99 -16.35
CA PHE A 629 -2.50 -15.61 -15.72
C PHE A 629 -3.32 -16.47 -16.67
N ALA A 630 -3.26 -16.18 -17.97
CA ALA A 630 -3.92 -16.96 -19.01
C ALA A 630 -2.98 -18.02 -19.63
N GLY A 631 -2.05 -18.58 -18.86
CA GLY A 631 -1.14 -19.63 -19.35
C GLY A 631 -0.08 -19.13 -20.32
N SER A 632 0.36 -17.87 -20.17
CA SER A 632 1.35 -17.20 -21.02
C SER A 632 0.91 -17.03 -22.47
N THR A 633 -0.38 -16.85 -22.72
CA THR A 633 -0.92 -16.55 -24.05
C THR A 633 -0.66 -15.09 -24.42
N CYS A 634 -0.38 -14.83 -25.69
CA CYS A 634 -0.26 -13.48 -26.21
C CYS A 634 -1.64 -12.98 -26.67
N THR A 635 -2.25 -12.12 -25.86
CA THR A 635 -3.52 -11.47 -26.18
C THR A 635 -3.36 -9.96 -26.14
N LEU A 636 -4.00 -9.24 -27.07
CA LEU A 636 -3.97 -7.78 -27.11
C LEU A 636 -5.17 -7.26 -27.92
N PRO A 637 -5.84 -6.20 -27.50
CA PRO A 637 -6.81 -5.51 -28.36
C PRO A 637 -6.12 -4.88 -29.56
N VAL A 638 -6.81 -4.83 -30.68
CA VAL A 638 -6.28 -4.22 -31.92
C VAL A 638 -5.88 -2.78 -31.68
N GLU A 639 -6.70 -2.01 -30.99
CA GLU A 639 -6.51 -0.59 -30.70
C GLU A 639 -5.26 -0.35 -29.83
N VAL A 640 -4.94 -1.27 -28.93
CA VAL A 640 -3.71 -1.22 -28.13
C VAL A 640 -2.49 -1.49 -29.00
N ALA A 641 -2.54 -2.50 -29.87
CA ALA A 641 -1.46 -2.78 -30.82
C ALA A 641 -1.21 -1.58 -31.76
N GLU A 642 -2.27 -0.92 -32.23
CA GLU A 642 -2.19 0.30 -33.06
C GLU A 642 -1.54 1.47 -32.27
N LYS A 643 -1.87 1.64 -30.98
CA LYS A 643 -1.21 2.62 -30.09
C LYS A 643 0.27 2.30 -29.90
N PHE A 644 0.63 1.04 -29.68
CA PHE A 644 2.04 0.64 -29.54
C PHE A 644 2.83 0.90 -30.84
N LEU A 645 2.23 0.62 -32.00
CA LEU A 645 2.81 0.97 -33.27
C LEU A 645 3.01 2.49 -33.42
N ALA A 646 2.06 3.28 -32.98
CA ALA A 646 2.20 4.74 -32.98
C ALA A 646 3.27 5.22 -32.00
N PHE A 647 3.36 4.63 -30.81
CA PHE A 647 4.35 4.98 -29.79
C PHE A 647 5.79 4.69 -30.26
N THR A 648 6.02 3.53 -30.88
CA THR A 648 7.37 3.22 -31.38
C THR A 648 7.74 4.08 -32.57
N LYS A 649 6.79 4.43 -33.45
CA LYS A 649 7.01 5.42 -34.52
C LYS A 649 7.36 6.81 -33.99
N ALA A 650 6.83 7.18 -32.81
CA ALA A 650 7.20 8.39 -32.08
C ALA A 650 8.49 8.26 -31.25
N GLY A 651 9.19 7.13 -31.37
CA GLY A 651 10.51 6.90 -30.78
C GLY A 651 10.56 6.15 -29.48
N LEU A 652 9.44 5.67 -28.91
CA LEU A 652 9.44 4.87 -27.68
C LEU A 652 10.03 3.47 -27.93
N PRO A 653 11.04 3.03 -27.17
CA PRO A 653 11.50 1.65 -27.16
C PRO A 653 10.44 0.67 -26.62
N ILE A 654 10.24 -0.46 -27.29
CA ILE A 654 9.28 -1.50 -26.85
C ILE A 654 9.98 -2.86 -26.85
N VAL A 655 9.86 -3.60 -25.75
CA VAL A 655 10.28 -4.99 -25.62
C VAL A 655 9.05 -5.87 -25.47
N LEU A 656 8.93 -6.89 -26.30
CA LEU A 656 7.84 -7.87 -26.28
C LEU A 656 8.41 -9.24 -25.88
N LEU A 657 7.84 -9.85 -24.84
CA LEU A 657 8.20 -11.20 -24.40
C LEU A 657 7.13 -12.19 -24.87
N GLY A 658 7.55 -13.27 -25.52
CA GLY A 658 6.68 -14.33 -26.00
C GLY A 658 6.56 -14.36 -27.51
N ASP A 659 5.77 -15.31 -28.06
CA ASP A 659 5.49 -15.42 -29.50
C ASP A 659 4.18 -14.65 -29.82
N TRP A 660 4.35 -13.47 -30.38
CA TRP A 660 3.25 -12.59 -30.76
C TRP A 660 2.68 -12.88 -32.16
N SER A 661 3.25 -13.81 -32.91
CA SER A 661 2.77 -14.18 -34.26
C SER A 661 1.39 -14.88 -34.20
N THR A 662 1.11 -15.57 -33.13
CA THR A 662 -0.15 -16.30 -32.87
C THR A 662 -1.14 -15.54 -32.00
N ALA A 663 -0.86 -14.27 -31.70
CA ALA A 663 -1.67 -13.47 -30.80
C ALA A 663 -3.14 -13.35 -31.22
N THR A 664 -4.02 -13.27 -30.23
CA THR A 664 -5.46 -13.15 -30.40
C THR A 664 -6.01 -11.96 -29.59
N VAL A 665 -7.21 -11.50 -29.95
CA VAL A 665 -7.90 -10.56 -29.08
C VAL A 665 -8.38 -11.29 -27.80
N PRO A 666 -8.47 -10.60 -26.65
CA PRO A 666 -8.76 -11.26 -25.37
C PRO A 666 -10.21 -11.72 -25.24
N GLY A 667 -11.18 -10.92 -25.73
CA GLY A 667 -12.60 -11.23 -25.71
C GLY A 667 -13.06 -12.05 -26.92
N LEU A 668 -14.38 -12.22 -27.07
CA LEU A 668 -14.99 -12.95 -28.17
C LEU A 668 -14.74 -12.22 -29.50
N ASP A 669 -14.09 -12.91 -30.47
CA ASP A 669 -13.86 -12.35 -31.80
C ASP A 669 -15.16 -12.33 -32.63
N THR A 670 -15.87 -11.20 -32.58
CA THR A 670 -17.14 -11.01 -33.30
C THR A 670 -16.96 -10.45 -34.72
N GLY A 671 -15.74 -10.18 -35.19
CA GLY A 671 -15.52 -9.48 -36.47
C GLY A 671 -14.18 -9.67 -37.13
N GLY A 672 -13.47 -10.78 -36.92
CA GLY A 672 -12.17 -11.04 -37.54
C GLY A 672 -11.03 -10.21 -36.94
N GLN A 673 -11.17 -9.76 -35.72
CA GLN A 673 -10.18 -8.92 -35.00
C GLN A 673 -8.84 -9.63 -34.81
N ASP A 674 -8.83 -10.97 -34.63
CA ASP A 674 -7.60 -11.74 -34.51
C ASP A 674 -6.69 -11.57 -35.72
N ALA A 675 -7.25 -11.56 -36.92
CA ALA A 675 -6.48 -11.38 -38.17
C ALA A 675 -5.94 -9.93 -38.29
N ARG A 676 -6.78 -8.95 -37.93
CA ARG A 676 -6.38 -7.54 -37.90
C ARG A 676 -5.26 -7.29 -36.89
N LEU A 677 -5.38 -7.86 -35.70
CA LEU A 677 -4.36 -7.79 -34.64
C LEU A 677 -3.01 -8.28 -35.16
N ARG A 678 -2.97 -9.50 -35.75
CA ARG A 678 -1.72 -10.07 -36.28
C ARG A 678 -1.10 -9.20 -37.38
N ALA A 679 -1.92 -8.57 -38.24
CA ALA A 679 -1.44 -7.65 -39.26
C ALA A 679 -0.80 -6.38 -38.65
N VAL A 680 -1.34 -5.84 -37.58
CA VAL A 680 -0.76 -4.69 -36.86
C VAL A 680 0.52 -5.10 -36.11
N LEU A 681 0.52 -6.26 -35.45
CA LEU A 681 1.69 -6.78 -34.73
C LEU A 681 2.86 -7.07 -35.66
N ALA A 682 2.62 -7.58 -36.89
CA ALA A 682 3.66 -7.74 -37.91
C ALA A 682 4.33 -6.39 -38.23
N GLN A 683 3.56 -5.30 -38.35
CA GLN A 683 4.11 -3.96 -38.55
C GLN A 683 4.87 -3.44 -37.33
N LEU A 684 4.38 -3.74 -36.11
CA LEU A 684 5.04 -3.37 -34.87
C LEU A 684 6.39 -4.04 -34.71
N LEU A 685 6.46 -5.36 -34.92
CA LEU A 685 7.68 -6.16 -34.83
C LEU A 685 8.75 -5.75 -35.84
N ALA A 686 8.34 -5.21 -36.99
CA ALA A 686 9.25 -4.68 -38.00
C ALA A 686 9.89 -3.31 -37.65
N GLN A 687 9.48 -2.67 -36.55
CA GLN A 687 10.02 -1.36 -36.17
C GLN A 687 11.42 -1.46 -35.58
N PRO A 688 12.34 -0.52 -35.87
CA PRO A 688 13.74 -0.59 -35.40
C PRO A 688 13.88 -0.45 -33.89
N ARG A 689 12.91 0.17 -33.22
CA ARG A 689 12.89 0.35 -31.75
C ARG A 689 12.07 -0.72 -31.03
N VAL A 690 11.82 -1.86 -31.66
CA VAL A 690 11.12 -3.01 -31.08
C VAL A 690 12.08 -4.18 -31.01
N ARG A 691 12.04 -4.90 -29.89
CA ARG A 691 12.70 -6.20 -29.69
C ARG A 691 11.70 -7.22 -29.20
N GLN A 692 11.67 -8.36 -29.87
CA GLN A 692 10.96 -9.55 -29.36
C GLN A 692 11.99 -10.47 -28.73
N ILE A 693 11.69 -10.97 -27.56
CA ILE A 693 12.51 -11.92 -26.79
C ILE A 693 11.65 -13.11 -26.38
N THR A 694 12.25 -14.26 -26.21
CA THR A 694 11.58 -15.50 -25.77
C THR A 694 11.93 -15.87 -24.32
N ASP A 695 12.95 -15.23 -23.75
CA ASP A 695 13.42 -15.47 -22.40
C ASP A 695 13.46 -14.15 -21.61
N LYS A 696 12.83 -14.13 -20.44
CA LYS A 696 12.81 -12.98 -19.55
C LYS A 696 14.21 -12.50 -19.13
N THR A 697 15.19 -13.38 -19.05
CA THR A 697 16.59 -13.01 -18.72
C THR A 697 17.23 -12.08 -19.75
N ALA A 698 16.69 -12.04 -20.98
CA ALA A 698 17.17 -11.17 -22.05
C ALA A 698 16.61 -9.72 -21.98
N VAL A 699 15.70 -9.40 -21.07
CA VAL A 699 15.06 -8.07 -21.00
C VAL A 699 16.08 -6.96 -20.84
N GLY A 700 17.04 -7.11 -19.91
CA GLY A 700 18.09 -6.11 -19.68
C GLY A 700 18.96 -5.84 -20.90
N ALA A 701 19.36 -6.91 -21.62
CA ALA A 701 20.12 -6.80 -22.85
C ALA A 701 19.31 -6.13 -23.97
N ALA A 702 18.03 -6.49 -24.11
CA ALA A 702 17.15 -5.90 -25.11
C ALA A 702 16.93 -4.39 -24.88
N LEU A 703 16.80 -3.96 -23.62
CA LEU A 703 16.71 -2.54 -23.27
C LEU A 703 18.01 -1.80 -23.59
N ALA A 704 19.17 -2.39 -23.26
CA ALA A 704 20.47 -1.83 -23.60
C ALA A 704 20.68 -1.68 -25.09
N ASP A 705 20.33 -2.70 -25.89
CA ASP A 705 20.33 -2.68 -27.35
C ASP A 705 19.48 -1.56 -27.96
N LEU A 706 18.41 -1.21 -27.30
CA LEU A 706 17.52 -0.12 -27.68
C LEU A 706 18.02 1.26 -27.17
N GLY A 707 19.19 1.29 -26.51
CA GLY A 707 19.81 2.51 -25.96
C GLY A 707 19.10 3.04 -24.73
N VAL A 708 18.33 2.23 -24.04
CA VAL A 708 17.70 2.60 -22.76
C VAL A 708 18.70 2.38 -21.63
N THR A 709 19.01 3.44 -20.89
CA THR A 709 19.90 3.40 -19.73
C THR A 709 19.10 3.76 -18.48
N PRO A 710 19.33 3.12 -17.32
CA PRO A 710 18.55 3.39 -16.11
C PRO A 710 18.85 4.79 -15.53
N LEU A 711 17.91 5.32 -14.76
CA LEU A 711 18.08 6.55 -13.98
C LEU A 711 19.01 6.33 -12.79
N VAL A 712 19.04 5.10 -12.27
CA VAL A 712 19.91 4.65 -11.19
C VAL A 712 20.58 3.36 -11.63
N SER A 713 21.91 3.27 -11.51
CA SER A 713 22.64 2.02 -11.77
C SER A 713 23.59 1.69 -10.61
N TYR A 714 23.78 0.40 -10.37
CA TYR A 714 24.64 -0.13 -9.32
C TYR A 714 25.89 -0.76 -9.93
N ALA A 715 27.04 -0.53 -9.30
CA ALA A 715 28.30 -1.13 -9.73
C ALA A 715 28.33 -2.66 -9.55
N THR A 716 27.52 -3.19 -8.63
CA THR A 716 27.42 -4.61 -8.31
C THR A 716 25.96 -5.01 -8.10
N SER A 717 25.65 -6.32 -8.09
CA SER A 717 24.33 -6.81 -7.68
C SER A 717 23.97 -6.28 -6.30
N SER A 718 22.75 -5.78 -6.13
CA SER A 718 22.32 -5.07 -4.93
C SER A 718 20.87 -5.39 -4.56
N THR A 719 20.55 -5.26 -3.27
CA THR A 719 19.18 -5.29 -2.73
C THR A 719 18.58 -3.90 -2.54
N LEU A 720 19.28 -2.84 -2.98
CA LEU A 720 18.77 -1.48 -2.93
C LEU A 720 17.54 -1.32 -3.82
N LEU A 721 16.45 -0.88 -3.21
CA LEU A 721 15.26 -0.39 -3.88
C LEU A 721 15.38 1.13 -4.00
N ASN A 722 14.77 1.71 -5.04
CA ASN A 722 14.80 3.16 -5.18
C ASN A 722 13.49 3.73 -5.74
N ALA A 723 13.23 5.00 -5.43
CA ALA A 723 12.21 5.82 -6.07
C ALA A 723 12.81 7.16 -6.47
N HIS A 724 12.43 7.67 -7.64
CA HIS A 724 12.92 8.94 -8.16
C HIS A 724 11.77 9.94 -8.35
N ARG A 725 11.96 11.15 -7.81
CA ARG A 725 11.03 12.29 -7.97
C ARG A 725 11.78 13.49 -8.57
N TYR A 726 11.08 14.27 -9.38
CA TYR A 726 11.62 15.50 -9.94
C TYR A 726 10.68 16.68 -9.65
N ALA A 727 11.21 17.73 -9.02
CA ALA A 727 10.48 18.93 -8.67
C ALA A 727 11.36 20.16 -8.83
N ASP A 728 10.90 21.15 -9.59
CA ASP A 728 11.49 22.50 -9.71
C ASP A 728 13.02 22.50 -9.98
N GLY A 729 13.47 21.58 -10.83
CA GLY A 729 14.88 21.46 -11.19
C GLY A 729 15.72 20.63 -10.22
N VAL A 730 15.09 19.93 -9.26
CA VAL A 730 15.75 19.04 -8.30
C VAL A 730 15.33 17.60 -8.54
N ASP A 731 16.32 16.70 -8.60
CA ASP A 731 16.09 15.26 -8.63
C ASP A 731 16.24 14.71 -7.20
N TYR A 732 15.20 14.02 -6.69
CA TYR A 732 15.21 13.37 -5.38
C TYR A 732 15.22 11.86 -5.57
N PHE A 733 16.22 11.19 -4.99
CA PHE A 733 16.37 9.74 -4.99
C PHE A 733 16.21 9.23 -3.57
N TYR A 734 15.16 8.43 -3.37
CA TYR A 734 14.93 7.67 -2.13
C TYR A 734 15.49 6.27 -2.32
N PHE A 735 16.23 5.78 -1.35
CA PHE A 735 16.78 4.42 -1.31
C PHE A 735 16.30 3.69 -0.07
N CYS A 736 16.05 2.40 -0.22
CA CYS A 736 15.80 1.47 0.88
C CYS A 736 16.56 0.17 0.62
N ASN A 737 17.30 -0.33 1.59
CA ASN A 737 17.88 -1.66 1.52
C ASN A 737 16.83 -2.69 1.96
N GLY A 738 16.02 -3.20 1.03
CA GLY A 738 14.84 -3.98 1.32
C GLY A 738 14.60 -5.14 0.36
N LYS A 739 13.62 -5.99 0.73
CA LYS A 739 13.16 -7.09 -0.11
C LYS A 739 12.14 -6.58 -1.13
N HIS A 740 12.21 -7.12 -2.34
CA HIS A 740 11.16 -6.93 -3.34
C HIS A 740 9.86 -7.65 -2.98
N ALA A 741 9.97 -8.82 -2.37
CA ALA A 741 8.85 -9.62 -1.89
C ALA A 741 9.25 -10.39 -0.63
N GLU A 742 8.29 -10.73 0.23
CA GLU A 742 8.54 -11.50 1.46
C GLU A 742 9.17 -12.87 1.20
N THR A 743 8.84 -13.49 0.07
CA THR A 743 9.33 -14.79 -0.34
C THR A 743 10.78 -14.79 -0.86
N VAL A 744 11.37 -13.60 -1.09
CA VAL A 744 12.75 -13.49 -1.59
C VAL A 744 13.74 -14.03 -0.57
N LYS A 745 14.58 -14.99 -0.97
CA LYS A 745 15.67 -15.58 -0.20
C LYS A 745 16.97 -15.46 -1.01
N PRO A 746 18.12 -15.25 -0.35
CA PRO A 746 18.40 -15.13 1.08
C PRO A 746 17.88 -13.82 1.70
N PRO A 747 17.98 -13.69 3.04
CA PRO A 747 17.65 -12.42 3.71
C PRO A 747 18.50 -11.28 3.16
N VAL A 748 17.98 -10.06 3.24
CA VAL A 748 18.70 -8.84 2.86
C VAL A 748 19.94 -8.70 3.75
N ALA A 749 21.10 -8.47 3.13
CA ALA A 749 22.36 -8.15 3.82
C ALA A 749 22.62 -6.64 3.77
N ALA A 750 23.55 -6.16 4.60
CA ALA A 750 24.03 -4.79 4.48
C ALA A 750 24.65 -4.56 3.09
N VAL A 751 24.37 -3.39 2.51
CA VAL A 751 24.97 -2.97 1.24
C VAL A 751 25.98 -1.86 1.49
N ASP A 752 27.06 -1.85 0.71
CA ASP A 752 28.09 -0.82 0.71
C ASP A 752 28.79 -0.82 -0.65
N HIS A 753 28.27 -0.02 -1.57
CA HIS A 753 28.83 0.08 -2.93
C HIS A 753 28.51 1.43 -3.60
N GLU A 754 29.12 1.64 -4.77
CA GLU A 754 28.86 2.83 -5.56
C GLU A 754 27.52 2.73 -6.30
N VAL A 755 26.82 3.86 -6.32
CA VAL A 755 25.55 4.06 -7.03
C VAL A 755 25.71 5.25 -7.98
N THR A 756 25.38 5.07 -9.24
CA THR A 756 25.41 6.12 -10.25
C THR A 756 24.00 6.66 -10.50
N LEU A 757 23.83 7.96 -10.34
CA LEU A 757 22.59 8.69 -10.48
C LEU A 757 22.63 9.59 -11.72
N ARG A 758 21.60 9.55 -12.55
CA ARG A 758 21.43 10.50 -13.65
C ARG A 758 20.92 11.84 -13.10
N ARG A 759 21.50 12.94 -13.53
CA ARG A 759 21.14 14.31 -13.11
C ARG A 759 20.53 15.11 -14.25
N GLY A 760 19.57 15.98 -13.94
CA GLY A 760 18.94 16.87 -14.91
C GLY A 760 19.83 18.00 -15.43
N SER A 761 20.97 18.28 -14.75
CA SER A 761 21.92 19.32 -15.12
C SER A 761 23.32 18.98 -14.64
N THR A 762 24.33 19.27 -15.47
CA THR A 762 25.75 19.12 -15.08
C THR A 762 26.20 20.08 -13.97
N ARG A 763 25.37 21.06 -13.59
CA ARG A 763 25.61 21.94 -12.44
C ARG A 763 25.09 21.40 -11.11
N HIS A 764 24.32 20.28 -11.12
CA HIS A 764 23.75 19.72 -9.91
C HIS A 764 24.81 19.00 -9.09
N VAL A 765 24.76 19.22 -7.78
CA VAL A 765 25.60 18.57 -6.77
C VAL A 765 24.74 17.75 -5.82
N PRO A 766 25.27 16.67 -5.20
CA PRO A 766 24.51 15.82 -4.33
C PRO A 766 24.40 16.36 -2.90
N TYR A 767 23.17 16.27 -2.35
CA TYR A 767 22.84 16.56 -0.96
C TYR A 767 22.26 15.33 -0.28
N LEU A 768 22.64 15.08 0.96
CA LEU A 768 22.00 14.13 1.84
C LEU A 768 20.88 14.83 2.61
N LEU A 769 19.67 14.32 2.52
CA LEU A 769 18.50 14.74 3.29
C LEU A 769 18.31 13.73 4.42
N ASP A 770 18.64 14.14 5.64
CA ASP A 770 18.56 13.28 6.81
C ASP A 770 17.09 13.19 7.30
N LEU A 771 16.47 12.05 7.10
CA LEU A 771 15.06 11.82 7.39
C LEU A 771 14.75 11.86 8.90
N TRP A 772 15.71 11.51 9.78
CA TRP A 772 15.51 11.51 11.22
C TRP A 772 15.63 12.90 11.83
N THR A 773 16.62 13.67 11.39
CA THR A 773 16.92 14.98 11.99
C THR A 773 16.32 16.16 11.23
N GLY A 774 15.93 15.98 9.97
CA GLY A 774 15.48 17.05 9.08
C GLY A 774 16.62 17.96 8.58
N ARG A 775 17.87 17.57 8.81
CA ARG A 775 19.05 18.31 8.34
C ARG A 775 19.33 18.00 6.87
N VAL A 776 19.84 18.99 6.15
CA VAL A 776 20.32 18.83 4.79
C VAL A 776 21.79 19.18 4.76
N ARG A 777 22.63 18.33 4.17
CA ARG A 777 24.07 18.55 4.03
C ARG A 777 24.54 18.15 2.64
N ARG A 778 25.47 18.91 2.08
CA ARG A 778 26.11 18.55 0.83
C ARG A 778 27.01 17.31 1.04
N ILE A 779 26.96 16.36 0.11
CA ILE A 779 27.83 15.18 0.13
C ILE A 779 29.24 15.63 -0.28
N GLY A 780 30.25 15.23 0.52
CA GLY A 780 31.65 15.66 0.35
C GLY A 780 32.43 14.82 -0.68
N THR A 781 32.04 13.56 -0.92
CA THR A 781 32.76 12.63 -1.80
C THR A 781 31.83 12.08 -2.89
N TYR A 782 32.14 12.37 -4.16
CA TYR A 782 31.44 11.84 -5.35
C TYR A 782 32.29 12.06 -6.60
N THR A 783 31.97 11.32 -7.66
CA THR A 783 32.54 11.52 -8.99
C THR A 783 31.47 11.99 -9.99
N GLU A 784 31.90 12.69 -11.03
CA GLU A 784 31.03 13.23 -12.08
C GLU A 784 31.47 12.68 -13.43
N ASN A 785 30.51 12.23 -14.24
CA ASN A 785 30.76 11.83 -15.62
C ASN A 785 29.59 12.29 -16.49
N GLY A 786 29.76 13.41 -17.18
CA GLY A 786 28.74 14.02 -18.04
C GLY A 786 27.47 14.33 -17.26
N ASP A 787 26.38 13.62 -17.57
CA ASP A 787 25.06 13.78 -16.93
C ASP A 787 24.83 12.84 -15.72
N THR A 788 25.92 12.26 -15.17
CA THR A 788 25.82 11.36 -14.02
C THR A 788 26.67 11.80 -12.85
N VAL A 789 26.24 11.40 -11.65
CA VAL A 789 26.96 11.50 -10.38
C VAL A 789 27.05 10.11 -9.76
N THR A 790 28.25 9.68 -9.39
CA THR A 790 28.48 8.42 -8.67
C THR A 790 28.90 8.71 -7.25
N LEU A 791 28.23 8.06 -6.29
CA LEU A 791 28.50 8.19 -4.87
C LEU A 791 28.34 6.84 -4.15
N ARG A 792 28.96 6.72 -2.98
CA ARG A 792 28.84 5.53 -2.13
C ARG A 792 27.54 5.55 -1.36
N VAL A 793 26.82 4.43 -1.36
CA VAL A 793 25.63 4.16 -0.54
C VAL A 793 25.93 2.95 0.34
N ALA A 794 25.86 3.17 1.66
CA ALA A 794 26.04 2.13 2.67
C ALA A 794 24.80 2.11 3.57
N LEU A 795 24.03 1.00 3.54
CA LEU A 795 22.76 0.87 4.29
C LEU A 795 22.63 -0.52 4.92
N GLN A 796 22.20 -0.55 6.17
CA GLN A 796 21.78 -1.77 6.85
C GLN A 796 20.44 -2.30 6.30
N PRO A 797 20.07 -3.57 6.54
CA PRO A 797 18.77 -4.11 6.13
C PRO A 797 17.58 -3.31 6.71
N GLY A 798 16.78 -2.73 5.83
CA GLY A 798 15.65 -1.86 6.17
C GLY A 798 15.98 -0.38 6.35
N GLU A 799 17.26 -0.01 6.35
CA GLU A 799 17.69 1.39 6.42
C GLU A 799 17.37 2.15 5.12
N THR A 800 17.16 3.46 5.24
CA THR A 800 16.76 4.33 4.13
C THR A 800 17.66 5.54 4.01
N MET A 801 17.77 6.08 2.79
CA MET A 801 18.57 7.27 2.49
C MET A 801 17.88 8.12 1.41
N VAL A 802 17.98 9.44 1.53
CA VAL A 802 17.52 10.35 0.47
C VAL A 802 18.69 11.18 -0.03
N VAL A 803 18.89 11.14 -1.34
CA VAL A 803 19.86 12.01 -2.04
C VAL A 803 19.09 12.97 -2.93
N ALA A 804 19.37 14.26 -2.83
CA ALA A 804 18.87 15.26 -3.77
C ALA A 804 20.01 15.76 -4.66
N LEU A 805 19.76 15.86 -5.97
CA LEU A 805 20.65 16.50 -6.93
C LEU A 805 20.09 17.86 -7.30
N GLY A 806 20.78 18.94 -6.93
CA GLY A 806 20.33 20.30 -7.16
C GLY A 806 21.51 21.29 -7.32
N VAL A 807 21.19 22.53 -7.67
CA VAL A 807 22.22 23.57 -7.82
C VAL A 807 22.91 23.86 -6.49
N PRO A 808 24.22 24.19 -6.48
CA PRO A 808 24.92 24.62 -5.27
C PRO A 808 24.21 25.80 -4.58
N GLY A 809 24.07 25.73 -3.25
CA GLY A 809 23.40 26.77 -2.47
C GLY A 809 21.88 26.61 -2.34
N LEU A 810 21.29 25.60 -2.99
CA LEU A 810 19.84 25.35 -3.02
C LEU A 810 19.22 25.27 -1.62
N PHE A 811 19.87 24.55 -0.72
CA PHE A 811 19.38 24.35 0.65
C PHE A 811 19.97 25.34 1.66
N GLY A 812 20.47 26.48 1.18
CA GLY A 812 21.05 27.52 2.04
C GLY A 812 22.50 27.29 2.45
N ASP A 813 23.16 26.31 1.84
CA ASP A 813 24.58 26.11 2.02
C ASP A 813 25.37 27.28 1.37
N ARG A 814 26.18 27.97 2.16
CA ARG A 814 26.97 29.16 1.70
C ARG A 814 28.16 28.80 0.81
N THR A 815 28.27 27.55 0.35
CA THR A 815 29.52 26.99 -0.17
C THR A 815 29.76 27.16 -1.66
N GLY A 816 28.79 27.67 -2.42
CA GLY A 816 28.96 27.84 -3.86
C GLY A 816 29.47 26.60 -4.60
N SER A 817 30.17 26.75 -5.68
CA SER A 817 30.75 25.70 -6.52
C SER A 817 32.14 25.23 -6.01
N GLY A 818 32.40 25.21 -4.72
CA GLY A 818 33.68 24.77 -4.14
C GLY A 818 34.03 23.32 -4.48
N PRO A 819 35.31 22.94 -4.41
CA PRO A 819 35.75 21.59 -4.73
C PRO A 819 35.11 20.55 -3.82
N HIS A 820 34.97 19.33 -4.32
CA HIS A 820 34.59 18.13 -3.57
C HIS A 820 35.68 17.08 -3.67
N ALA A 821 35.66 16.08 -2.84
CA ALA A 821 36.55 14.94 -2.95
C ALA A 821 36.05 13.98 -4.07
N VAL A 822 36.95 13.60 -4.94
CA VAL A 822 36.73 12.56 -5.97
C VAL A 822 36.99 11.18 -5.38
N SER A 823 38.05 11.10 -4.55
CA SER A 823 38.40 9.91 -3.79
C SER A 823 39.04 10.31 -2.46
N THR A 824 38.96 9.41 -1.48
CA THR A 824 39.61 9.61 -0.17
C THR A 824 39.95 8.27 0.46
N THR A 825 41.02 8.21 1.24
CA THR A 825 41.32 7.09 2.13
C THR A 825 40.78 7.30 3.55
N ALA A 826 40.13 8.45 3.82
CA ALA A 826 39.47 8.73 5.09
C ALA A 826 38.08 8.02 5.17
N ASP A 827 37.58 7.85 6.37
CA ASP A 827 36.27 7.22 6.59
C ASP A 827 35.16 8.03 5.91
N THR A 828 35.24 9.36 5.98
CA THR A 828 34.30 10.25 5.28
C THR A 828 34.90 11.64 5.07
N VAL A 829 34.38 12.37 4.08
CA VAL A 829 34.63 13.80 3.86
C VAL A 829 33.35 14.57 4.10
N LEU A 830 33.41 15.52 5.01
CA LEU A 830 32.30 16.39 5.38
C LEU A 830 32.43 17.77 4.74
N PHE A 831 31.30 18.36 4.39
CA PHE A 831 31.19 19.77 4.09
C PHE A 831 30.72 20.51 5.35
N ALA A 832 31.59 21.28 5.99
CA ALA A 832 31.25 22.08 7.16
C ALA A 832 31.74 23.53 6.93
N ASP A 833 30.86 24.50 7.19
CA ASP A 833 31.15 25.95 7.06
C ASP A 833 31.83 26.36 5.74
N GLY A 834 31.45 25.74 4.65
CA GLY A 834 31.98 26.02 3.32
C GLY A 834 33.34 25.39 3.04
N ARG A 835 33.80 24.49 3.87
CA ARG A 835 35.10 23.82 3.78
C ARG A 835 34.96 22.32 3.86
N LEU A 836 35.92 21.63 3.24
CA LEU A 836 36.06 20.20 3.35
C LEU A 836 36.84 19.80 4.58
N THR A 837 36.35 18.79 5.28
CA THR A 837 37.00 18.20 6.46
C THR A 837 37.01 16.69 6.29
N VAL A 838 38.15 16.05 6.43
CA VAL A 838 38.27 14.60 6.52
C VAL A 838 38.02 14.15 7.95
N ARG A 839 37.34 13.05 8.10
CA ARG A 839 37.10 12.36 9.36
C ARG A 839 37.77 10.99 9.29
N GLY A 840 38.56 10.64 10.31
CA GLY A 840 39.24 9.36 10.40
C GLY A 840 39.17 8.77 11.81
N SER A 841 38.96 7.47 11.90
CA SER A 841 38.83 6.68 13.12
C SER A 841 40.14 6.02 13.56
N ALA A 842 41.22 6.25 12.84
CA ALA A 842 42.54 5.73 13.15
C ALA A 842 43.64 6.77 12.91
N ASP A 843 44.82 6.57 13.56
CA ASP A 843 45.99 7.36 13.26
C ASP A 843 46.50 7.05 11.86
N GLY A 844 46.84 8.10 11.11
CA GLY A 844 47.33 7.89 9.74
C GLY A 844 47.46 9.19 8.94
N GLU A 845 48.01 9.03 7.76
CA GLU A 845 47.97 10.02 6.70
C GLU A 845 46.84 9.66 5.72
N TYR A 846 45.86 10.52 5.61
CA TYR A 846 44.72 10.36 4.74
C TYR A 846 44.91 11.15 3.44
N VAL A 847 44.77 10.48 2.32
CA VAL A 847 44.95 11.03 0.97
C VAL A 847 43.61 11.33 0.36
N THR A 848 43.36 12.57 -0.03
CA THR A 848 42.10 12.99 -0.68
C THR A 848 42.43 13.66 -2.01
N GLU A 849 41.84 13.15 -3.10
CA GLU A 849 41.91 13.78 -4.41
C GLU A 849 40.70 14.73 -4.58
N LEU A 850 40.95 15.98 -4.93
CA LEU A 850 39.95 17.02 -5.14
C LEU A 850 39.53 17.13 -6.61
N SER A 851 38.27 17.44 -6.88
CA SER A 851 37.72 17.63 -8.21
C SER A 851 38.37 18.78 -8.98
N GLN A 852 38.76 19.83 -8.28
CA GLN A 852 39.36 21.02 -8.88
C GLN A 852 40.88 20.77 -9.13
N GLY A 853 41.24 20.63 -10.40
CA GLY A 853 42.62 20.41 -10.81
C GLY A 853 43.20 19.05 -10.45
N ARG A 854 42.39 18.11 -10.00
CA ARG A 854 42.79 16.80 -9.49
C ARG A 854 43.93 16.88 -8.45
N ARG A 855 43.85 17.92 -7.59
CA ARG A 855 44.84 18.15 -6.55
C ARG A 855 44.73 17.11 -5.45
N THR A 856 45.83 16.41 -5.18
CA THR A 856 45.93 15.50 -4.06
C THR A 856 46.32 16.30 -2.79
N VAL A 857 45.53 16.12 -1.73
CA VAL A 857 45.80 16.70 -0.41
C VAL A 857 46.03 15.59 0.60
N ARG A 858 47.03 15.76 1.46
CA ARG A 858 47.36 14.84 2.55
C ARG A 858 46.95 15.48 3.86
N SER A 859 46.14 14.80 4.63
CA SER A 859 45.71 15.24 5.96
C SER A 859 46.18 14.24 6.98
N ARG A 860 46.86 14.71 8.04
CA ARG A 860 47.36 13.84 9.12
C ARG A 860 46.42 13.89 10.30
N ILE A 861 46.01 12.71 10.76
CA ILE A 861 45.26 12.48 12.00
C ILE A 861 46.11 11.63 12.91
N SER A 862 46.21 11.99 14.20
CA SER A 862 46.99 11.25 15.19
C SER A 862 46.40 11.39 16.59
N GLY A 863 46.61 10.38 17.41
CA GLY A 863 46.14 10.32 18.79
C GLY A 863 44.67 9.93 18.91
N VAL A 864 44.12 9.23 17.91
CA VAL A 864 42.73 8.72 17.98
C VAL A 864 42.67 7.55 18.98
N PRO A 865 41.85 7.66 20.04
CA PRO A 865 41.68 6.57 20.99
C PRO A 865 41.09 5.32 20.34
N GLN A 866 41.39 4.17 20.92
CA GLN A 866 40.76 2.93 20.48
C GLN A 866 39.27 2.91 20.81
N PRO A 867 38.44 2.23 19.99
CA PRO A 867 37.03 1.97 20.30
C PRO A 867 36.90 1.37 21.71
N THR A 868 35.90 1.85 22.46
CA THR A 868 35.68 1.43 23.85
C THR A 868 34.27 0.93 24.01
N GLN A 869 34.12 -0.30 24.55
CA GLN A 869 32.80 -0.80 24.97
C GLN A 869 32.42 -0.15 26.31
N LEU A 870 31.20 0.36 26.38
CA LEU A 870 30.67 0.97 27.59
C LEU A 870 30.08 -0.11 28.49
N THR A 871 30.44 -0.05 29.79
CA THR A 871 30.01 -1.01 30.82
C THR A 871 29.56 -0.25 32.08
N GLY A 872 29.17 -0.98 33.13
CA GLY A 872 28.78 -0.37 34.40
C GLY A 872 27.47 0.41 34.29
N TRP A 873 26.42 -0.22 33.82
CA TRP A 873 25.13 0.41 33.55
C TRP A 873 24.26 0.38 34.80
N ARG A 874 23.65 1.51 35.12
CA ARG A 874 22.48 1.60 35.98
C ARG A 874 21.23 1.67 35.09
N LEU A 875 20.21 0.89 35.41
CA LEU A 875 18.92 0.86 34.74
C LEU A 875 17.81 1.23 35.71
N ASP A 876 17.14 2.35 35.43
CA ASP A 876 15.92 2.78 36.11
C ASP A 876 14.73 2.45 35.19
N VAL A 877 13.78 1.62 35.66
CA VAL A 877 12.64 1.11 34.87
C VAL A 877 11.33 1.66 35.40
N GLU A 878 10.50 2.18 34.51
CA GLU A 878 9.08 2.41 34.73
C GLU A 878 8.32 1.16 34.24
N ASP A 879 7.94 0.28 35.14
CA ASP A 879 7.16 -0.95 34.85
C ASP A 879 5.67 -0.56 34.80
N TRP A 880 5.08 -0.61 33.59
CA TRP A 880 3.70 -0.26 33.35
C TRP A 880 2.79 -1.45 33.68
N GLN A 881 1.82 -1.23 34.54
CA GLN A 881 0.90 -2.26 35.08
C GLN A 881 -0.54 -1.75 35.05
N PRO A 882 -1.54 -2.67 35.10
CA PRO A 882 -2.95 -2.28 35.27
C PRO A 882 -3.15 -1.33 36.45
N GLY A 883 -3.88 -0.24 36.24
CA GLY A 883 -4.34 0.71 37.24
C GLY A 883 -5.70 0.37 37.81
N ALA A 884 -6.41 1.39 38.32
CA ALA A 884 -7.74 1.22 38.90
C ALA A 884 -8.85 1.13 37.84
N THR A 885 -8.61 1.64 36.64
CA THR A 885 -9.55 1.61 35.51
C THR A 885 -8.88 0.96 34.28
N ALA A 886 -9.69 0.61 33.28
CA ALA A 886 -9.19 0.02 32.04
C ALA A 886 -8.17 0.90 31.29
N THR A 887 -8.23 2.21 31.42
CA THR A 887 -7.33 3.14 30.72
C THR A 887 -6.23 3.70 31.60
N GLU A 888 -6.26 3.44 32.91
CA GLU A 888 -5.25 3.92 33.84
C GLU A 888 -4.06 2.98 33.93
N THR A 889 -2.86 3.51 33.76
CA THR A 889 -1.60 2.77 33.93
C THR A 889 -0.96 3.12 35.26
N ARG A 890 -0.75 2.12 36.12
CA ARG A 890 0.06 2.21 37.31
C ARG A 890 1.53 2.00 36.97
N VAL A 891 2.36 2.97 37.31
CA VAL A 891 3.81 2.87 37.09
C VAL A 891 4.52 2.39 38.35
N VAL A 892 5.17 1.23 38.28
CA VAL A 892 6.03 0.68 39.34
C VAL A 892 7.49 0.93 38.96
N ARG A 893 8.22 1.62 39.82
CA ARG A 893 9.63 1.94 39.55
C ARG A 893 10.55 0.88 40.08
N ARG A 894 11.55 0.49 39.28
CA ARG A 894 12.60 -0.46 39.64
C ARG A 894 13.95 0.17 39.30
N ALA A 895 14.98 -0.15 40.08
CA ALA A 895 16.34 0.26 39.80
C ALA A 895 17.28 -0.95 39.91
N LEU A 896 18.12 -1.12 38.90
CA LEU A 896 19.07 -2.23 38.82
C LEU A 896 20.47 -1.71 38.47
N THR A 897 21.50 -2.41 38.93
CA THR A 897 22.84 -2.28 38.41
C THR A 897 23.12 -3.49 37.53
N LEU A 898 23.59 -3.27 36.32
CA LEU A 898 23.83 -4.33 35.34
C LEU A 898 25.34 -4.47 35.12
N ASP A 899 25.84 -5.66 35.37
CA ASP A 899 27.25 -6.01 35.04
C ASP A 899 27.45 -6.11 33.54
N ALA A 900 26.43 -6.60 32.82
CA ALA A 900 26.36 -6.65 31.37
C ALA A 900 24.95 -6.27 30.87
N LEU A 901 24.87 -5.70 29.69
CA LEU A 901 23.59 -5.49 29.01
C LEU A 901 23.01 -6.83 28.54
N ALA A 902 21.70 -6.97 28.70
CA ALA A 902 20.94 -8.14 28.27
C ALA A 902 19.52 -7.75 27.92
N ALA A 903 18.80 -8.55 27.15
CA ALA A 903 17.38 -8.36 26.93
C ALA A 903 16.59 -8.49 28.25
N TRP A 904 15.53 -7.68 28.43
CA TRP A 904 14.73 -7.71 29.66
C TRP A 904 14.22 -9.11 30.05
N PRO A 905 13.75 -9.96 29.09
CA PRO A 905 13.33 -11.32 29.43
C PRO A 905 14.43 -12.17 30.07
N ASP A 906 15.70 -11.88 29.80
CA ASP A 906 16.85 -12.61 30.35
C ASP A 906 17.29 -12.08 31.72
N ILE A 907 16.69 -10.99 32.19
CA ILE A 907 16.89 -10.42 33.52
C ILE A 907 15.72 -10.85 34.41
N PRO A 908 15.88 -11.73 35.42
CA PRO A 908 14.76 -12.31 36.16
C PRO A 908 13.75 -11.29 36.72
N ALA A 909 14.24 -10.11 37.15
CA ALA A 909 13.39 -9.02 37.67
C ALA A 909 12.55 -8.31 36.58
N LEU A 910 12.83 -8.55 35.30
CA LEU A 910 12.26 -7.82 34.15
C LEU A 910 11.58 -8.77 33.12
N ALA A 911 11.51 -10.07 33.36
CA ALA A 911 11.07 -11.05 32.37
C ALA A 911 9.72 -10.75 31.72
N ASP A 912 8.76 -10.19 32.48
CA ASP A 912 7.42 -9.83 32.02
C ASP A 912 7.14 -8.32 32.17
N VAL A 913 8.19 -7.49 32.21
CA VAL A 913 8.06 -6.04 32.34
C VAL A 913 7.93 -5.40 30.96
N SER A 914 7.04 -4.44 30.84
CA SER A 914 6.93 -3.51 29.71
C SER A 914 6.91 -2.09 30.23
N GLY A 915 7.43 -1.12 29.45
CA GLY A 915 7.43 0.29 29.85
C GLY A 915 8.66 1.05 29.34
N ILE A 916 9.23 1.89 30.25
CA ILE A 916 10.36 2.78 29.90
C ILE A 916 11.59 2.37 30.72
N GLY A 917 12.70 2.14 30.06
CA GLY A 917 14.00 1.90 30.71
C GLY A 917 14.99 3.03 30.45
N ARG A 918 15.58 3.59 31.53
CA ARG A 918 16.65 4.59 31.41
C ARG A 918 17.97 3.97 31.86
N TYR A 919 18.82 3.69 30.87
CA TYR A 919 20.16 3.18 31.05
C TYR A 919 21.13 4.33 31.19
N ARG A 920 21.93 4.34 32.23
CA ARG A 920 22.91 5.39 32.50
C ARG A 920 24.27 4.80 32.81
N THR A 921 25.33 5.31 32.13
CA THR A 921 26.70 4.99 32.43
C THR A 921 27.56 6.24 32.41
N THR A 922 28.75 6.18 33.01
CA THR A 922 29.77 7.26 33.00
C THR A 922 31.04 6.74 32.36
N VAL A 923 31.55 7.45 31.35
CA VAL A 923 32.84 7.17 30.72
C VAL A 923 33.79 8.31 30.98
N ARG A 924 35.01 7.98 31.43
CA ARG A 924 36.07 8.96 31.67
C ARG A 924 36.98 9.07 30.46
N LEU A 925 37.03 10.25 29.86
CA LEU A 925 37.80 10.53 28.67
C LEU A 925 39.06 11.27 29.02
N GLY A 926 40.17 10.87 28.38
CA GLY A 926 41.52 11.42 28.64
C GLY A 926 41.77 12.79 28.02
N ARG A 927 43.03 13.29 28.18
CA ARG A 927 43.43 14.61 27.71
C ARG A 927 43.42 14.79 26.17
N ALA A 928 43.32 13.69 25.41
CA ALA A 928 43.22 13.72 23.95
C ALA A 928 41.88 14.32 23.44
N TRP A 929 40.87 14.33 24.29
CA TRP A 929 39.52 14.84 23.95
C TRP A 929 39.48 16.37 24.08
N THR A 930 39.95 17.04 23.03
CA THR A 930 39.94 18.52 22.89
C THR A 930 39.00 18.94 21.76
N GLY A 931 38.69 20.22 21.61
CA GLY A 931 37.80 20.73 20.59
C GLY A 931 38.12 20.24 19.17
N GLY A 932 37.11 19.80 18.43
CA GLY A 932 37.22 19.20 17.08
C GLY A 932 37.33 17.68 17.06
N HIS A 933 37.26 17.02 18.20
CA HIS A 933 37.26 15.58 18.36
C HIS A 933 35.87 15.08 18.76
N GLY A 934 35.43 13.96 18.22
CA GLY A 934 34.13 13.39 18.48
C GLY A 934 34.15 11.87 18.54
N ALA A 935 32.98 11.29 18.74
CA ALA A 935 32.79 9.87 18.62
C ALA A 935 31.38 9.53 18.09
N LEU A 936 31.26 8.41 17.41
CA LEU A 936 29.98 7.77 17.19
C LEU A 936 29.66 6.86 18.39
N LEU A 937 28.44 6.89 18.85
CA LEU A 937 27.90 5.94 19.82
C LEU A 937 27.08 4.89 19.05
N ASP A 938 27.65 3.71 18.93
CA ASP A 938 26.98 2.53 18.40
C ASP A 938 26.23 1.84 19.55
N LEU A 939 24.91 1.85 19.52
CA LEU A 939 24.09 1.25 20.58
C LEU A 939 23.96 -0.27 20.42
N GLY A 940 24.40 -0.83 19.28
CA GLY A 940 24.22 -2.23 18.97
C GLY A 940 22.73 -2.56 18.83
N THR A 941 22.26 -3.58 19.57
CA THR A 941 20.85 -4.00 19.50
C THR A 941 20.01 -3.26 20.54
N VAL A 942 18.92 -2.65 20.08
CA VAL A 942 17.92 -1.94 20.93
C VAL A 942 16.52 -2.37 20.54
N TYR A 943 15.63 -2.58 21.54
CA TYR A 943 14.22 -2.88 21.35
C TYR A 943 13.34 -2.05 22.31
N ASP A 944 12.35 -1.22 21.88
CA ASP A 944 12.01 -0.92 20.51
C ASP A 944 12.59 0.43 20.10
N THR A 945 12.06 1.53 20.66
CA THR A 945 12.48 2.90 20.35
C THR A 945 13.45 3.43 21.40
N CYS A 946 14.33 4.35 20.99
CA CYS A 946 15.29 4.92 21.94
C CYS A 946 15.58 6.40 21.70
N ARG A 947 16.08 7.05 22.76
CA ARG A 947 16.63 8.43 22.75
C ARG A 947 17.92 8.48 23.54
N VAL A 948 18.84 9.32 23.10
CA VAL A 948 20.16 9.46 23.72
C VAL A 948 20.33 10.85 24.33
N THR A 949 20.90 10.89 25.53
CA THR A 949 21.29 12.12 26.23
C THR A 949 22.76 12.02 26.64
N VAL A 950 23.54 13.05 26.37
CA VAL A 950 24.94 13.13 26.75
C VAL A 950 25.17 14.37 27.60
N ASN A 951 25.74 14.20 28.79
CA ASN A 951 26.00 15.30 29.73
C ASN A 951 24.76 16.19 30.00
N GLY A 952 23.57 15.60 30.03
CA GLY A 952 22.30 16.31 30.21
C GLY A 952 21.73 16.96 28.92
N HIS A 953 22.43 16.90 27.81
CA HIS A 953 21.95 17.38 26.52
C HIS A 953 21.30 16.24 25.73
N ARG A 954 20.01 16.37 25.42
CA ARG A 954 19.29 15.42 24.56
C ARG A 954 19.74 15.61 23.11
N LEU A 955 20.15 14.51 22.49
CA LEU A 955 20.55 14.49 21.07
C LEU A 955 19.34 14.46 20.14
N ASP A 956 19.60 14.62 18.85
CA ASP A 956 18.62 14.47 17.78
C ASP A 956 18.01 13.04 17.78
N PRO A 957 16.88 12.82 17.11
CA PRO A 957 16.25 11.49 16.97
C PRO A 957 17.23 10.46 16.39
N VAL A 958 17.15 9.25 16.92
CA VAL A 958 18.01 8.11 16.54
C VAL A 958 17.35 7.32 15.41
N ASP A 959 18.12 6.86 14.44
CA ASP A 959 17.64 5.86 13.49
C ASP A 959 17.45 4.51 14.21
N HIS A 960 16.21 4.03 14.30
CA HIS A 960 15.93 2.78 15.00
C HIS A 960 16.30 1.53 14.20
N ILE A 961 16.61 1.65 12.92
CA ILE A 961 17.14 0.54 12.10
C ILE A 961 18.65 0.41 12.25
N ASN A 962 19.33 1.54 12.34
CA ASN A 962 20.78 1.62 12.51
C ASN A 962 21.12 2.60 13.65
N PRO A 963 21.04 2.16 14.93
CA PRO A 963 21.10 3.04 16.09
C PRO A 963 22.53 3.51 16.40
N VAL A 964 23.13 4.22 15.45
CA VAL A 964 24.45 4.88 15.59
C VAL A 964 24.27 6.38 15.65
N VAL A 965 24.76 7.02 16.71
CA VAL A 965 24.55 8.44 16.98
C VAL A 965 25.88 9.18 17.03
N ASP A 966 25.99 10.31 16.33
CA ASP A 966 27.16 11.19 16.40
C ASP A 966 27.08 12.05 17.67
N LEU A 967 27.98 11.83 18.60
CA LEU A 967 28.08 12.59 19.85
C LEU A 967 28.78 13.96 19.68
N GLY A 968 29.47 14.14 18.56
CA GLY A 968 30.09 15.42 18.20
C GLY A 968 30.82 16.13 19.35
N GLY A 969 30.57 17.43 19.48
CA GLY A 969 31.18 18.29 20.50
C GLY A 969 30.61 18.20 21.92
N TRP A 970 29.67 17.24 22.19
CA TRP A 970 29.05 17.07 23.52
C TRP A 970 29.95 16.30 24.50
N LEU A 971 30.98 15.61 23.99
CA LEU A 971 31.99 14.94 24.79
C LEU A 971 33.08 15.94 25.29
N ARG A 972 33.56 15.72 26.50
CA ARG A 972 34.60 16.54 27.14
C ARG A 972 35.65 15.69 27.85
N GLN A 973 36.79 16.23 28.07
CA GLN A 973 37.78 15.61 28.95
C GLN A 973 37.19 15.42 30.35
N GLY A 974 37.51 14.32 31.02
CA GLY A 974 36.95 13.93 32.31
C GLY A 974 35.72 13.06 32.18
N ASP A 975 34.85 13.10 33.15
CA ASP A 975 33.66 12.25 33.23
C ASP A 975 32.55 12.75 32.32
N ASN A 976 32.02 11.83 31.51
CA ASN A 976 30.87 12.05 30.62
C ASN A 976 29.74 11.06 30.97
N THR A 977 28.56 11.58 31.19
CA THR A 977 27.38 10.76 31.43
C THR A 977 26.66 10.51 30.11
N ILE A 978 26.40 9.24 29.81
CA ILE A 978 25.62 8.80 28.67
C ILE A 978 24.37 8.14 29.21
N GLU A 979 23.20 8.60 28.75
CA GLU A 979 21.90 8.06 29.09
C GLU A 979 21.20 7.62 27.81
N VAL A 980 20.62 6.40 27.83
CA VAL A 980 19.80 5.84 26.76
C VAL A 980 18.42 5.52 27.34
N GLU A 981 17.40 6.26 26.93
CA GLU A 981 16.01 5.97 27.25
C GLU A 981 15.46 5.02 26.18
N VAL A 982 14.90 3.88 26.59
CA VAL A 982 14.28 2.87 25.72
C VAL A 982 12.82 2.74 26.10
N ALA A 983 11.91 2.76 25.10
CA ALA A 983 10.51 2.46 25.29
C ALA A 983 10.16 1.14 24.58
N THR A 984 9.40 0.27 25.28
CA THR A 984 9.01 -1.04 24.78
C THR A 984 7.58 -1.06 24.29
N THR A 985 7.16 -2.14 23.62
CA THR A 985 5.74 -2.46 23.47
C THR A 985 5.15 -2.97 24.79
N LEU A 986 3.83 -3.30 24.86
CA LEU A 986 3.19 -3.84 26.05
C LEU A 986 3.08 -5.37 26.09
N GLY A 987 3.45 -6.07 25.02
CA GLY A 987 3.22 -7.49 24.83
C GLY A 987 3.68 -8.37 26.02
N ASN A 988 4.89 -8.17 26.56
CA ASN A 988 5.39 -8.97 27.68
C ASN A 988 4.56 -8.78 28.95
N ARG A 989 4.08 -7.57 29.23
CA ARG A 989 3.21 -7.32 30.38
C ARG A 989 1.83 -7.96 30.19
N LEU A 990 1.26 -7.86 29.00
CA LEU A 990 -0.06 -8.42 28.70
C LEU A 990 -0.09 -9.93 28.78
N ARG A 991 1.02 -10.62 28.49
CA ARG A 991 1.14 -12.08 28.71
C ARG A 991 0.75 -12.53 30.12
N VAL A 992 0.98 -11.69 31.12
CA VAL A 992 0.69 -12.01 32.55
C VAL A 992 -0.51 -11.26 33.09
N SER A 993 -0.88 -10.12 32.55
CA SER A 993 -2.06 -9.37 33.00
C SER A 993 -3.35 -9.81 32.30
N ASP A 994 -3.25 -10.31 31.08
CA ASP A 994 -4.35 -10.90 30.31
C ASP A 994 -3.88 -12.19 29.59
N PRO A 995 -3.63 -13.25 30.36
CA PRO A 995 -3.09 -14.49 29.80
C PRO A 995 -4.09 -15.25 28.93
N GLY A 996 -5.38 -14.95 29.02
CA GLY A 996 -6.43 -15.54 28.17
C GLY A 996 -6.23 -15.17 26.70
N VAL A 997 -5.84 -13.94 26.41
CA VAL A 997 -5.61 -13.40 25.06
C VAL A 997 -4.14 -13.48 24.66
N TYR A 998 -3.21 -13.05 25.53
CA TYR A 998 -1.80 -12.86 25.19
C TYR A 998 -0.86 -13.96 25.70
N GLY A 999 -1.34 -14.91 26.52
CA GLY A 999 -0.47 -15.90 27.19
C GLY A 999 0.34 -16.78 26.23
N GLY A 1000 -0.21 -17.08 25.04
CA GLY A 1000 0.45 -17.82 23.97
C GLY A 1000 1.44 -17.03 23.14
N SER A 1001 1.49 -15.70 23.24
CA SER A 1001 2.39 -14.85 22.44
C SER A 1001 3.85 -15.04 22.90
N PRO A 1002 4.85 -14.98 22.00
CA PRO A 1002 6.26 -15.05 22.39
C PRO A 1002 6.69 -13.83 23.20
N ARG A 1003 7.62 -13.98 24.15
CA ARG A 1003 8.26 -12.83 24.79
C ARG A 1003 9.12 -12.07 23.80
N GLN A 1004 9.03 -10.75 23.83
CA GLN A 1004 9.84 -9.87 22.98
C GLN A 1004 11.11 -9.44 23.72
N PRO A 1005 12.26 -9.38 23.02
CA PRO A 1005 13.57 -9.07 23.63
C PRO A 1005 13.75 -7.57 23.88
N TYR A 1006 13.05 -6.99 24.85
CA TYR A 1006 13.09 -5.56 25.14
C TYR A 1006 14.41 -5.05 25.68
N GLY A 1007 14.63 -3.76 25.53
CA GLY A 1007 15.68 -3.02 26.19
C GLY A 1007 16.92 -2.74 25.34
N LEU A 1008 17.94 -2.17 25.96
CA LEU A 1008 19.26 -1.98 25.39
C LEU A 1008 20.08 -3.25 25.58
N VAL A 1009 20.26 -4.01 24.51
CA VAL A 1009 21.00 -5.30 24.55
C VAL A 1009 22.48 -5.09 24.23
N GLY A 1010 22.80 -4.07 23.43
CA GLY A 1010 24.17 -3.72 23.07
C GLY A 1010 24.80 -4.70 22.06
N PRO A 1011 26.16 -4.86 22.08
CA PRO A 1011 27.11 -4.10 22.90
C PRO A 1011 27.14 -2.62 22.53
N VAL A 1012 27.16 -1.75 23.53
CA VAL A 1012 27.30 -0.30 23.31
C VAL A 1012 28.75 0.08 23.21
N ARG A 1013 29.12 0.74 22.11
CA ARG A 1013 30.49 1.12 21.81
C ARG A 1013 30.64 2.60 21.55
N LEU A 1014 31.70 3.19 22.10
CA LEU A 1014 32.15 4.51 21.73
C LEU A 1014 33.23 4.36 20.65
N LEU A 1015 32.97 4.90 19.46
CA LEU A 1015 33.84 4.82 18.30
C LEU A 1015 34.45 6.23 18.03
N PRO A 1016 35.66 6.53 18.57
CA PRO A 1016 36.27 7.84 18.42
C PRO A 1016 36.63 8.15 16.98
N TYR A 1017 36.57 9.42 16.62
CA TYR A 1017 37.09 9.95 15.37
C TYR A 1017 37.71 11.35 15.56
N TRP A 1018 38.71 11.66 14.77
CA TRP A 1018 39.26 13.02 14.68
C TRP A 1018 38.95 13.62 13.31
N GLU A 1019 38.91 14.93 13.27
CA GLU A 1019 38.68 15.69 12.04
C GLU A 1019 39.90 16.55 11.70
N ALA A 1020 40.25 16.56 10.41
CA ALA A 1020 41.31 17.43 9.88
C ALA A 1020 40.76 18.21 8.67
N ARG A 1021 41.02 19.51 8.63
CA ARG A 1021 40.63 20.37 7.50
C ARG A 1021 41.42 19.99 6.25
N ILE A 1022 40.75 19.96 5.10
CA ILE A 1022 41.41 19.89 3.80
C ILE A 1022 41.82 21.32 3.43
N GLY A 1023 43.12 21.57 3.39
CA GLY A 1023 43.75 22.88 3.15
C GLY A 1023 43.70 23.37 1.70
#